data_5a4d0d068fdaeb937d49dad26b1c5a9e
#
_entry.id   5a4d0d068fdaeb937d49dad26b1c5a9e
#
_cell.length_a   1.000
_cell.length_b   1.000
_cell.length_c   1.000
_cell.angle_alpha   90.00
_cell.angle_beta   90.00
_cell.angle_gamma   90.00
#
_symmetry.space_group_name_H-M   'P 1'
#
loop_
_entity.id
_entity.type
_entity.pdbx_description
1 polymer ?
#
loop_
_entity_poly.entity_id
_entity_poly.type
_entity_poly.pdbx_seq_one_letter_code
_entity_poly.pdbx_strand_id
1 'polypeptide(L)'
;MRHRARSILAAGVLLLAGVTAAPAAQARPAPDPAAGADAVKVFDAEVTQEQIPLLLSAGQDAHELTERAPEKGTAKVELFLTDAQARALEKQGVDVTERTVPAKAAARARAAGDGVYRPYSGEGNLQEEIVETGQANPGITKVVSIGKTVNGQDILALKVSKGAPVTKDGDKPSVLYMSNQHAREWITPEMTRRLMHHYIDNYGKDPRITRIVDSTELWFVLSANPDGYDYTFSSDSARLWRKNLRDVDGDGKIASGDGVDLNRNFAYKWGYDDEGSSPQPANETYRGAGPNSEPETAAIDRFERRIDFDYGVNYHSAAELLLYGVGWQVATPTPDDVLYKALAGTPENSAIPGYYPQVSSELYTTNGEADGHAANVNGTMMFTPEMTTCQTASGYDPDDAWEARDCRSGFNFPDDEKLIQEEFTKNVPFALSVAETAAHPDQPSSSVGLTAPDFTIDPFTTSYARGADQEVSVIARSSLRKMELNYRVNGGRAEQERIRAWKGGETYGGEDNLHFDQYRAKVEDAGPGDTVEVWFTGRAESGGPTSSEHFTYTVAERPSADTIVIAEEGAPARQAQAYVDALRANGRTAVVWDVATQGVPHPLGVLGHFSTAVHYTGAVAPGGATQIAVRDFLNEGGKLIEAGELAGGNAQVGRAQTNDFSQYYLGAYGRASNARATGFSGEGALAGAAGTLGAAPGNPLNAAGVYTVTSDTLDPETFPQFGSAQAGVYTGTANPYAPYEGQWMAAATHQDNDWRRLTRTVDLTGVSAADKPELRLALNWNTEPGYDHAVLEAHTAGADDWTTLPEAGGATSTTVPDECEAGFFLQGHPFLGRYLTLGNDGCTPTGTSGAWNSLTGSSNGWQQVVFDLSAYAGTKAELSLSYITDPGSGGRGVFADDARLAVGGVEQASEGFETSLGAWTTPGAPEGSPAVEGDWARSQELFKSYASVTTRDTVLLGFGLEHVLDAGARATLLGKALGALRD
;
A
#
# COMPACT_ATOMS: atom_id res chain seq x y z
N MET A 1 2.59 -8.64 38.45
CA MET A 1 2.66 -7.26 39.03
C MET A 1 3.25 -6.35 37.98
N ARG A 2 2.36 -5.73 37.23
CA ARG A 2 2.77 -4.83 36.13
C ARG A 2 3.23 -3.49 36.73
N HIS A 3 4.52 -3.17 36.62
CA HIS A 3 5.05 -1.84 36.92
C HIS A 3 5.35 -1.11 35.63
N ARG A 4 4.36 -0.38 35.14
CA ARG A 4 4.62 0.71 34.17
C ARG A 4 4.65 2.03 34.94
N ALA A 5 5.76 2.75 34.88
CA ALA A 5 5.89 4.09 35.46
C ALA A 5 5.13 5.09 34.59
N ARG A 6 4.07 5.66 35.12
CA ARG A 6 3.32 6.77 34.50
C ARG A 6 3.76 8.09 35.12
N SER A 7 4.18 9.02 34.28
CA SER A 7 4.34 10.43 34.66
C SER A 7 2.98 11.12 34.55
N ILE A 8 2.38 11.47 35.66
CA ILE A 8 1.12 12.21 35.78
C ILE A 8 1.43 13.69 35.94
N LEU A 9 0.93 14.52 35.03
CA LEU A 9 0.71 15.95 35.34
C LEU A 9 -0.82 16.16 35.48
N ALA A 10 -1.23 16.41 36.72
CA ALA A 10 -2.62 16.74 37.02
C ALA A 10 -2.78 18.27 37.14
N ALA A 11 -3.79 18.81 36.45
CA ALA A 11 -4.36 20.10 36.84
C ALA A 11 -5.89 19.95 36.83
N GLY A 12 -6.47 19.91 38.02
CA GLY A 12 -7.90 19.79 38.23
C GLY A 12 -8.58 21.16 38.26
N VAL A 13 -9.76 21.21 37.62
CA VAL A 13 -10.80 22.19 37.98
C VAL A 13 -12.13 21.45 38.00
N LEU A 14 -12.73 21.32 39.17
CA LEU A 14 -14.12 20.87 39.35
C LEU A 14 -15.06 22.03 39.01
N LEU A 15 -15.98 21.78 38.06
CA LEU A 15 -17.19 22.60 37.91
C LEU A 15 -18.40 21.64 37.87
N LEU A 16 -19.19 21.68 38.95
CA LEU A 16 -20.53 21.08 38.97
C LEU A 16 -21.44 21.91 38.05
N ALA A 17 -21.99 21.33 37.03
CA ALA A 17 -23.12 21.87 36.28
C ALA A 17 -24.23 20.82 36.19
N GLY A 18 -25.43 21.29 36.60
CA GLY A 18 -26.63 20.45 36.65
C GLY A 18 -27.06 19.94 35.29
N VAL A 19 -27.50 18.71 35.29
CA VAL A 19 -28.05 18.03 34.11
C VAL A 19 -29.48 18.56 33.89
N THR A 20 -29.63 19.42 32.89
CA THR A 20 -30.92 19.61 32.24
C THR A 20 -30.95 18.71 30.99
N ALA A 21 -31.89 17.78 30.93
CA ALA A 21 -32.12 16.95 29.75
C ALA A 21 -32.36 17.83 28.52
N ALA A 22 -31.42 17.83 27.60
CA ALA A 22 -31.63 18.37 26.26
C ALA A 22 -32.54 17.41 25.45
N PRO A 23 -33.43 17.89 24.60
CA PRO A 23 -34.19 17.00 23.73
C PRO A 23 -33.23 16.25 22.80
N ALA A 24 -33.51 14.97 22.58
CA ALA A 24 -32.74 14.13 21.66
C ALA A 24 -32.65 14.85 20.31
N ALA A 25 -31.40 15.12 19.88
CA ALA A 25 -31.18 15.59 18.53
C ALA A 25 -31.64 14.47 17.58
N GLN A 26 -32.64 14.74 16.76
CA GLN A 26 -32.99 13.84 15.67
C GLN A 26 -31.77 13.71 14.76
N ALA A 27 -31.32 12.48 14.52
CA ALA A 27 -30.31 12.19 13.53
C ALA A 27 -30.68 12.86 12.20
N ARG A 28 -29.75 13.50 11.53
CA ARG A 28 -29.98 13.98 10.17
C ARG A 28 -30.35 12.79 9.29
N PRO A 29 -31.35 12.90 8.40
CA PRO A 29 -31.56 11.85 7.42
C PRO A 29 -30.26 11.63 6.62
N ALA A 30 -30.00 10.36 6.30
CA ALA A 30 -28.87 10.01 5.43
C ALA A 30 -28.96 10.84 4.13
N PRO A 31 -27.84 11.31 3.58
CA PRO A 31 -27.83 12.00 2.29
C PRO A 31 -28.42 11.13 1.18
N ASP A 32 -29.04 11.75 0.18
CA ASP A 32 -29.54 11.01 -0.98
C ASP A 32 -28.35 10.38 -1.75
N PRO A 33 -28.43 9.10 -2.13
CA PRO A 33 -27.38 8.46 -2.91
C PRO A 33 -27.24 9.13 -4.29
N ALA A 34 -25.98 9.24 -4.74
CA ALA A 34 -25.67 9.71 -6.09
C ALA A 34 -26.41 8.85 -7.14
N ALA A 35 -27.05 9.50 -8.09
CA ALA A 35 -27.80 8.79 -9.13
C ALA A 35 -26.94 8.66 -10.39
N GLY A 36 -26.71 7.44 -10.86
CA GLY A 36 -26.20 7.17 -12.21
C GLY A 36 -24.70 6.84 -12.30
N ALA A 37 -23.91 7.70 -12.91
CA ALA A 37 -22.54 7.41 -13.35
C ALA A 37 -21.52 7.10 -12.21
N ASP A 38 -21.80 7.54 -10.98
CA ASP A 38 -20.92 7.33 -9.80
C ASP A 38 -21.29 6.09 -8.97
N ALA A 39 -22.22 5.27 -9.43
CA ALA A 39 -22.58 4.04 -8.72
C ALA A 39 -21.44 3.02 -8.82
N VAL A 40 -20.98 2.54 -7.69
CA VAL A 40 -20.02 1.44 -7.63
C VAL A 40 -20.71 0.14 -8.06
N LYS A 41 -20.11 -0.54 -9.03
CA LYS A 41 -20.56 -1.82 -9.60
C LYS A 41 -19.52 -2.91 -9.38
N VAL A 42 -19.92 -4.15 -9.60
CA VAL A 42 -19.01 -5.30 -9.49
C VAL A 42 -18.52 -5.69 -10.88
N PHE A 43 -17.24 -5.84 -11.02
CA PHE A 43 -16.60 -6.34 -12.22
C PHE A 43 -15.77 -7.58 -11.91
N ASP A 44 -15.73 -8.51 -12.86
CA ASP A 44 -14.83 -9.66 -12.84
C ASP A 44 -13.64 -9.38 -13.75
N ALA A 45 -12.42 -9.70 -13.31
CA ALA A 45 -11.22 -9.63 -14.12
C ALA A 45 -10.35 -10.89 -13.98
N GLU A 46 -9.61 -11.24 -15.03
CA GLU A 46 -8.50 -12.20 -14.95
C GLU A 46 -7.19 -11.43 -15.09
N VAL A 47 -6.43 -11.34 -14.00
CA VAL A 47 -5.23 -10.52 -13.93
C VAL A 47 -3.97 -11.32 -13.66
N THR A 48 -2.85 -10.91 -14.27
CA THR A 48 -1.52 -11.41 -13.91
C THR A 48 -1.01 -10.70 -12.68
N GLN A 49 0.00 -11.26 -12.02
CA GLN A 49 0.64 -10.60 -10.89
C GLN A 49 1.17 -9.19 -11.26
N GLU A 50 1.59 -9.00 -12.51
CA GLU A 50 2.08 -7.73 -13.02
C GLU A 50 0.99 -6.66 -13.16
N GLN A 51 -0.28 -7.06 -13.19
CA GLN A 51 -1.43 -6.16 -13.32
C GLN A 51 -2.02 -5.78 -11.95
N ILE A 52 -1.66 -6.45 -10.85
CA ILE A 52 -2.17 -6.12 -9.51
C ILE A 52 -1.92 -4.65 -9.13
N PRO A 53 -0.73 -4.06 -9.37
CA PRO A 53 -0.51 -2.64 -9.08
C PRO A 53 -1.46 -1.68 -9.81
N LEU A 54 -2.01 -2.08 -10.97
CA LEU A 54 -3.03 -1.30 -11.68
C LEU A 54 -4.33 -1.23 -10.89
N LEU A 55 -4.74 -2.36 -10.29
CA LEU A 55 -5.94 -2.45 -9.48
C LEU A 55 -5.81 -1.60 -8.21
N LEU A 56 -4.64 -1.65 -7.57
CA LEU A 56 -4.36 -0.85 -6.37
C LEU A 56 -4.37 0.65 -6.69
N SER A 57 -3.79 1.06 -7.82
CA SER A 57 -3.82 2.45 -8.27
C SER A 57 -5.21 2.93 -8.66
N ALA A 58 -6.09 2.01 -9.10
CA ALA A 58 -7.51 2.29 -9.32
C ALA A 58 -8.33 2.32 -8.00
N GLY A 59 -7.66 2.21 -6.85
CA GLY A 59 -8.27 2.36 -5.54
C GLY A 59 -8.84 1.09 -4.93
N GLN A 60 -8.55 -0.09 -5.51
CA GLN A 60 -8.99 -1.35 -4.91
C GLN A 60 -8.19 -1.69 -3.67
N ASP A 61 -8.83 -2.28 -2.67
CA ASP A 61 -8.12 -2.80 -1.50
C ASP A 61 -7.43 -4.13 -1.85
N ALA A 62 -6.16 -4.19 -1.58
CA ALA A 62 -5.35 -5.38 -1.81
C ALA A 62 -5.84 -6.61 -1.04
N HIS A 63 -6.33 -6.43 0.18
CA HIS A 63 -6.85 -7.53 1.01
C HIS A 63 -8.15 -8.13 0.49
N GLU A 64 -8.89 -7.38 -0.34
CA GLU A 64 -10.13 -7.83 -0.96
C GLU A 64 -9.90 -8.52 -2.32
N LEU A 65 -8.68 -8.51 -2.83
CA LEU A 65 -8.32 -9.27 -4.03
C LEU A 65 -8.20 -10.76 -3.66
N THR A 66 -9.28 -11.50 -3.81
CA THR A 66 -9.56 -12.82 -3.22
C THR A 66 -8.65 -13.98 -3.66
N GLU A 67 -7.81 -13.81 -4.67
CA GLU A 67 -6.87 -14.85 -5.10
C GLU A 67 -5.47 -14.27 -5.24
N ARG A 68 -4.48 -14.95 -4.64
CA ARG A 68 -3.06 -14.69 -4.96
C ARG A 68 -2.86 -14.97 -6.44
N ALA A 69 -2.50 -13.94 -7.20
CA ALA A 69 -2.05 -14.16 -8.56
C ALA A 69 -0.80 -15.07 -8.52
N PRO A 70 -0.82 -16.23 -9.17
CA PRO A 70 0.33 -17.13 -9.19
C PRO A 70 1.49 -16.45 -9.94
N GLU A 71 2.74 -16.76 -9.57
CA GLU A 71 3.93 -16.23 -10.26
C GLU A 71 3.89 -16.44 -11.79
N LYS A 72 3.14 -17.42 -12.25
CA LYS A 72 2.89 -17.70 -13.68
C LYS A 72 1.42 -18.06 -13.88
N GLY A 73 0.69 -17.22 -14.60
CA GLY A 73 -0.72 -17.41 -14.85
C GLY A 73 -1.55 -16.19 -14.50
N THR A 74 -2.84 -16.38 -14.38
CA THR A 74 -3.81 -15.35 -14.01
C THR A 74 -4.55 -15.74 -12.74
N ALA A 75 -4.95 -14.75 -11.95
CA ALA A 75 -5.93 -14.89 -10.87
C ALA A 75 -7.25 -14.27 -11.29
N LYS A 76 -8.35 -14.82 -10.83
CA LYS A 76 -9.66 -14.20 -10.94
C LYS A 76 -9.87 -13.28 -9.76
N VAL A 77 -10.19 -12.03 -10.03
CA VAL A 77 -10.42 -11.02 -9.00
C VAL A 77 -11.77 -10.36 -9.22
N GLU A 78 -12.39 -9.96 -8.12
CA GLU A 78 -13.59 -9.14 -8.08
C GLU A 78 -13.18 -7.70 -7.81
N LEU A 79 -13.73 -6.75 -8.57
CA LEU A 79 -13.37 -5.34 -8.49
C LEU A 79 -14.62 -4.50 -8.22
N PHE A 80 -14.47 -3.46 -7.41
CA PHE A 80 -15.51 -2.49 -7.06
C PHE A 80 -15.20 -1.17 -7.73
N LEU A 81 -15.82 -0.93 -8.87
CA LEU A 81 -15.46 0.16 -9.77
C LEU A 81 -16.69 0.96 -10.16
N THR A 82 -16.49 2.26 -10.34
CA THR A 82 -17.41 3.05 -11.18
C THR A 82 -17.20 2.67 -12.65
N ASP A 83 -18.14 3.01 -13.50
CA ASP A 83 -17.98 2.77 -14.95
C ASP A 83 -16.73 3.48 -15.54
N ALA A 84 -16.34 4.61 -14.94
CA ALA A 84 -15.13 5.33 -15.33
C ALA A 84 -13.86 4.56 -14.97
N GLN A 85 -13.76 4.07 -13.74
CA GLN A 85 -12.60 3.27 -13.29
C GLN A 85 -12.49 1.95 -14.08
N ALA A 86 -13.61 1.27 -14.37
CA ALA A 86 -13.61 0.06 -15.18
C ALA A 86 -13.02 0.32 -16.58
N ARG A 87 -13.51 1.36 -17.25
CA ARG A 87 -12.95 1.76 -18.56
C ARG A 87 -11.48 2.17 -18.50
N ALA A 88 -11.03 2.77 -17.40
CA ALA A 88 -9.62 3.12 -17.21
C ALA A 88 -8.74 1.86 -17.13
N LEU A 89 -9.16 0.86 -16.39
CA LEU A 89 -8.47 -0.43 -16.29
C LEU A 89 -8.46 -1.19 -17.62
N GLU A 90 -9.59 -1.19 -18.38
CA GLU A 90 -9.64 -1.79 -19.73
C GLU A 90 -8.61 -1.17 -20.67
N LYS A 91 -8.47 0.15 -20.66
CA LYS A 91 -7.47 0.87 -21.45
C LYS A 91 -6.02 0.52 -21.06
N GLN A 92 -5.80 0.16 -19.81
CA GLN A 92 -4.50 -0.27 -19.31
C GLN A 92 -4.24 -1.77 -19.58
N GLY A 93 -5.15 -2.44 -20.31
CA GLY A 93 -5.02 -3.84 -20.70
C GLY A 93 -5.49 -4.83 -19.65
N VAL A 94 -6.27 -4.38 -18.66
CA VAL A 94 -7.00 -5.26 -17.76
C VAL A 94 -8.37 -5.52 -18.38
N ASP A 95 -8.69 -6.78 -18.67
CA ASP A 95 -9.99 -7.17 -19.22
C ASP A 95 -10.99 -7.28 -18.07
N VAL A 96 -11.87 -6.28 -17.94
CA VAL A 96 -12.91 -6.22 -16.89
C VAL A 96 -14.29 -6.45 -17.50
N THR A 97 -15.11 -7.22 -16.84
CA THR A 97 -16.47 -7.53 -17.27
C THR A 97 -17.47 -7.26 -16.16
N GLU A 98 -18.45 -6.39 -16.39
CA GLU A 98 -19.49 -6.12 -15.40
C GLU A 98 -20.25 -7.41 -15.06
N ARG A 99 -20.30 -7.75 -13.78
CA ARG A 99 -21.03 -8.91 -13.26
C ARG A 99 -22.51 -8.62 -13.23
N THR A 100 -23.29 -9.36 -14.02
CA THR A 100 -24.75 -9.27 -14.05
C THR A 100 -25.37 -10.44 -13.31
N VAL A 101 -26.25 -10.15 -12.35
CA VAL A 101 -26.98 -11.16 -11.58
C VAL A 101 -28.29 -11.52 -12.27
N PRO A 102 -28.67 -12.83 -12.34
CA PRO A 102 -29.96 -13.24 -12.91
C PRO A 102 -31.14 -12.50 -12.23
N ALA A 103 -32.11 -12.07 -13.01
CA ALA A 103 -33.27 -11.31 -12.53
C ALA A 103 -34.05 -11.99 -11.38
N LYS A 104 -33.99 -13.31 -11.27
CA LYS A 104 -34.58 -14.07 -10.18
C LYS A 104 -33.80 -13.93 -8.86
N ALA A 105 -32.47 -13.85 -8.90
CA ALA A 105 -31.65 -13.63 -7.73
C ALA A 105 -31.80 -12.20 -7.19
N ALA A 106 -31.81 -11.22 -8.09
CA ALA A 106 -32.13 -9.83 -7.73
C ALA A 106 -33.54 -9.67 -7.14
N ALA A 107 -34.52 -10.47 -7.62
CA ALA A 107 -35.88 -10.48 -7.06
C ALA A 107 -35.94 -11.16 -5.67
N ARG A 108 -35.10 -12.16 -5.39
CA ARG A 108 -34.98 -12.78 -4.04
C ARG A 108 -34.35 -11.82 -3.05
N ALA A 109 -33.27 -11.16 -3.42
CA ALA A 109 -32.64 -10.14 -2.58
C ALA A 109 -33.59 -8.99 -2.20
N ARG A 110 -34.55 -8.67 -3.09
CA ARG A 110 -35.60 -7.66 -2.83
C ARG A 110 -36.82 -8.21 -2.06
N ALA A 111 -37.09 -9.51 -2.17
CA ALA A 111 -38.25 -10.14 -1.50
C ALA A 111 -37.98 -10.52 -0.04
N ALA A 112 -36.71 -10.41 0.40
CA ALA A 112 -36.25 -10.71 1.76
C ALA A 112 -36.68 -9.61 2.76
N GLY A 113 -37.94 -9.18 2.73
CA GLY A 113 -38.48 -8.29 3.76
C GLY A 113 -38.55 -8.89 5.16
N ASP A 114 -38.23 -10.20 5.29
CA ASP A 114 -38.06 -10.93 6.53
C ASP A 114 -36.62 -11.49 6.66
N GLY A 115 -35.63 -10.86 5.99
CA GLY A 115 -34.24 -11.29 6.00
C GLY A 115 -33.55 -11.16 7.36
N VAL A 116 -32.41 -11.85 7.52
CA VAL A 116 -31.60 -11.83 8.76
C VAL A 116 -30.91 -10.47 8.91
N TYR A 117 -30.45 -9.87 7.78
CA TYR A 117 -29.73 -8.61 7.81
C TYR A 117 -30.65 -7.42 8.06
N ARG A 118 -30.25 -6.57 8.97
CA ARG A 118 -31.00 -5.37 9.41
C ARG A 118 -30.08 -4.16 9.54
N PRO A 119 -30.58 -2.94 9.30
CA PRO A 119 -29.81 -1.72 9.60
C PRO A 119 -29.35 -1.65 11.07
N TYR A 120 -28.45 -0.73 11.35
CA TYR A 120 -28.02 -0.46 12.71
C TYR A 120 -29.06 0.34 13.48
N SER A 121 -29.56 1.43 12.90
CA SER A 121 -30.51 2.35 13.54
C SER A 121 -31.97 2.02 13.24
N GLY A 122 -32.87 2.49 14.10
CA GLY A 122 -34.34 2.32 13.96
C GLY A 122 -34.92 1.21 14.80
N GLU A 123 -36.30 1.15 14.81
CA GLU A 123 -37.06 0.16 15.58
C GLU A 123 -36.85 -1.25 15.03
N GLY A 124 -36.57 -2.24 15.92
CA GLY A 124 -36.28 -3.62 15.58
C GLY A 124 -34.88 -3.86 15.02
N ASN A 125 -34.01 -2.87 15.00
CA ASN A 125 -32.67 -2.96 14.43
C ASN A 125 -31.55 -3.20 15.47
N LEU A 126 -30.28 -3.29 15.02
CA LEU A 126 -29.17 -3.74 15.86
C LEU A 126 -28.95 -2.87 17.11
N GLN A 127 -29.08 -1.56 16.98
CA GLN A 127 -28.88 -0.63 18.09
C GLN A 127 -29.92 -0.87 19.21
N GLU A 128 -31.18 -1.06 18.86
CA GLU A 128 -32.24 -1.38 19.83
C GLU A 128 -32.02 -2.75 20.49
N GLU A 129 -31.63 -3.76 19.70
CA GLU A 129 -31.31 -5.10 20.22
C GLU A 129 -30.16 -5.09 21.23
N ILE A 130 -29.09 -4.30 21.00
CA ILE A 130 -28.01 -4.13 21.97
C ILE A 130 -28.55 -3.61 23.31
N VAL A 131 -29.42 -2.59 23.26
CA VAL A 131 -30.01 -1.97 24.47
C VAL A 131 -30.92 -2.94 25.18
N GLU A 132 -31.83 -3.62 24.45
CA GLU A 132 -32.76 -4.61 25.00
C GLU A 132 -32.02 -5.80 25.62
N THR A 133 -31.01 -6.33 24.92
CA THR A 133 -30.15 -7.42 25.41
C THR A 133 -29.45 -7.04 26.71
N GLY A 134 -28.93 -5.81 26.77
CA GLY A 134 -28.34 -5.24 27.99
C GLY A 134 -29.33 -5.15 29.15
N GLN A 135 -30.56 -4.71 28.90
CA GLN A 135 -31.63 -4.61 29.89
C GLN A 135 -32.15 -5.97 30.36
N ALA A 136 -32.25 -6.94 29.44
CA ALA A 136 -32.71 -8.28 29.74
C ALA A 136 -31.74 -9.08 30.62
N ASN A 137 -30.43 -8.76 30.60
CA ASN A 137 -29.38 -9.52 31.28
C ASN A 137 -28.58 -8.69 32.29
N PRO A 138 -29.22 -7.92 33.22
CA PRO A 138 -28.58 -6.87 34.02
C PRO A 138 -27.52 -7.40 35.00
N GLY A 139 -27.41 -8.71 35.21
CA GLY A 139 -26.38 -9.31 36.09
C GLY A 139 -25.02 -9.49 35.42
N ILE A 140 -25.01 -9.57 34.09
CA ILE A 140 -23.81 -9.88 33.32
C ILE A 140 -23.54 -8.90 32.16
N THR A 141 -24.40 -7.92 31.95
CA THR A 141 -24.28 -6.99 30.81
C THR A 141 -24.22 -5.53 31.23
N LYS A 142 -23.56 -4.73 30.43
CA LYS A 142 -23.55 -3.26 30.55
C LYS A 142 -23.39 -2.64 29.15
N VAL A 143 -24.32 -1.80 28.74
CA VAL A 143 -24.26 -1.03 27.49
C VAL A 143 -23.56 0.30 27.73
N VAL A 144 -22.67 0.68 26.83
CA VAL A 144 -22.02 2.01 26.84
C VAL A 144 -21.94 2.57 25.42
N SER A 145 -22.08 3.89 25.29
CA SER A 145 -21.67 4.58 24.06
C SER A 145 -20.17 4.85 24.15
N ILE A 146 -19.40 4.40 23.17
CA ILE A 146 -17.95 4.63 23.09
C ILE A 146 -17.62 5.91 22.33
N GLY A 147 -18.55 6.43 21.56
CA GLY A 147 -18.42 7.66 20.77
C GLY A 147 -19.59 7.87 19.84
N LYS A 148 -19.39 8.79 18.91
CA LYS A 148 -20.39 9.12 17.89
C LYS A 148 -19.74 9.08 16.50
N THR A 149 -20.56 8.77 15.50
CA THR A 149 -20.20 8.81 14.08
C THR A 149 -20.16 10.24 13.53
N VAL A 150 -19.77 10.40 12.28
CA VAL A 150 -19.82 11.68 11.54
C VAL A 150 -21.20 12.29 11.60
N ASN A 151 -22.29 11.53 11.45
CA ASN A 151 -23.66 12.02 11.50
C ASN A 151 -24.24 12.08 12.91
N GLY A 152 -23.47 11.73 13.94
CA GLY A 152 -23.82 11.86 15.36
C GLY A 152 -24.58 10.67 15.94
N GLN A 153 -24.61 9.51 15.26
CA GLN A 153 -25.11 8.26 15.83
C GLN A 153 -24.23 7.76 16.96
N ASP A 154 -24.80 7.07 17.94
CA ASP A 154 -24.02 6.44 19.01
C ASP A 154 -23.41 5.11 18.51
N ILE A 155 -22.10 4.97 18.70
CA ILE A 155 -21.41 3.69 18.55
C ILE A 155 -21.53 2.96 19.89
N LEU A 156 -22.36 1.90 19.93
CA LEU A 156 -22.62 1.16 21.17
C LEU A 156 -21.68 -0.03 21.32
N ALA A 157 -21.19 -0.22 22.55
CA ALA A 157 -20.53 -1.43 22.99
C ALA A 157 -21.31 -2.10 24.12
N LEU A 158 -21.49 -3.43 24.03
CA LEU A 158 -22.03 -4.25 25.09
C LEU A 158 -20.91 -5.01 25.81
N LYS A 159 -20.74 -4.76 27.10
CA LYS A 159 -19.91 -5.59 27.98
C LYS A 159 -20.68 -6.82 28.44
N VAL A 160 -20.08 -8.01 28.31
CA VAL A 160 -20.58 -9.27 28.88
C VAL A 160 -19.55 -9.78 29.88
N SER A 161 -19.89 -9.77 31.16
CA SER A 161 -19.02 -10.25 32.24
C SER A 161 -19.84 -10.39 33.51
N LYS A 162 -19.51 -11.32 34.38
CA LYS A 162 -20.17 -11.43 35.68
C LYS A 162 -20.02 -10.17 36.50
N GLY A 163 -21.15 -9.58 36.89
CA GLY A 163 -21.17 -8.33 37.64
C GLY A 163 -20.86 -7.09 36.80
N ALA A 164 -21.03 -7.13 35.49
CA ALA A 164 -20.67 -6.04 34.55
C ALA A 164 -21.16 -4.63 34.95
N PRO A 165 -22.37 -4.45 35.54
CA PRO A 165 -22.83 -3.11 35.95
C PRO A 165 -22.05 -2.50 37.11
N VAL A 166 -21.44 -3.31 37.96
CA VAL A 166 -20.81 -2.88 39.22
C VAL A 166 -19.31 -3.07 39.26
N THR A 167 -18.73 -3.85 38.35
CA THR A 167 -17.28 -3.96 38.17
C THR A 167 -16.77 -2.80 37.33
N LYS A 168 -15.63 -2.25 37.74
CA LYS A 168 -14.98 -1.21 36.95
C LYS A 168 -14.55 -1.81 35.60
N ASP A 169 -14.71 -1.05 34.55
CA ASP A 169 -14.27 -1.45 33.20
C ASP A 169 -12.75 -1.60 33.15
N GLY A 170 -12.25 -2.69 32.61
CA GLY A 170 -10.84 -3.05 32.55
C GLY A 170 -10.25 -3.64 33.84
N ASP A 171 -11.07 -4.03 34.81
CA ASP A 171 -10.60 -4.70 36.06
C ASP A 171 -10.29 -6.20 35.86
N LYS A 172 -10.82 -6.84 34.83
CA LYS A 172 -10.55 -8.23 34.46
C LYS A 172 -9.80 -8.27 33.12
N PRO A 173 -9.14 -9.40 32.81
CA PRO A 173 -8.68 -9.66 31.43
C PRO A 173 -9.81 -9.40 30.43
N SER A 174 -9.49 -8.80 29.28
CA SER A 174 -10.54 -8.28 28.42
C SER A 174 -10.30 -8.58 26.95
N VAL A 175 -11.39 -8.81 26.22
CA VAL A 175 -11.40 -9.07 24.78
C VAL A 175 -12.39 -8.14 24.10
N LEU A 176 -11.93 -7.52 23.00
CA LEU A 176 -12.78 -6.75 22.07
C LEU A 176 -13.20 -7.66 20.90
N TYR A 177 -14.49 -7.77 20.65
CA TYR A 177 -15.06 -8.29 19.40
C TYR A 177 -15.71 -7.12 18.67
N MET A 178 -15.12 -6.74 17.54
CA MET A 178 -15.56 -5.62 16.74
C MET A 178 -15.83 -6.08 15.31
N SER A 179 -16.69 -5.36 14.62
CA SER A 179 -17.01 -5.63 13.21
C SER A 179 -17.46 -4.38 12.47
N ASN A 180 -17.59 -4.53 11.16
CA ASN A 180 -18.21 -3.57 10.27
C ASN A 180 -17.53 -2.18 10.28
N GLN A 181 -16.21 -2.16 10.18
CA GLN A 181 -15.49 -0.94 9.78
C GLN A 181 -15.82 -0.58 8.34
N HIS A 182 -15.95 -1.60 7.48
CA HIS A 182 -16.42 -1.44 6.10
C HIS A 182 -17.91 -1.75 6.01
N ALA A 183 -18.64 -0.78 5.53
CA ALA A 183 -20.11 -0.77 5.60
C ALA A 183 -20.80 -1.91 4.82
N ARG A 184 -20.19 -2.36 3.70
CA ARG A 184 -20.73 -3.40 2.81
C ARG A 184 -20.66 -4.81 3.38
N GLU A 185 -19.91 -5.04 4.44
CA GLU A 185 -19.61 -6.35 5.02
C GLU A 185 -20.70 -6.83 6.00
N TRP A 186 -21.90 -7.09 5.48
CA TRP A 186 -23.10 -7.36 6.30
C TRP A 186 -23.03 -8.61 7.19
N ILE A 187 -22.22 -9.61 6.78
CA ILE A 187 -22.05 -10.84 7.60
C ILE A 187 -21.33 -10.55 8.92
N THR A 188 -20.48 -9.53 8.99
CA THR A 188 -19.62 -9.29 10.15
C THR A 188 -20.38 -8.81 11.38
N PRO A 189 -21.37 -7.89 11.30
CA PRO A 189 -22.27 -7.58 12.41
C PRO A 189 -23.04 -8.82 12.91
N GLU A 190 -23.50 -9.68 12.00
CA GLU A 190 -24.20 -10.91 12.36
C GLU A 190 -23.29 -11.88 13.10
N MET A 191 -22.03 -12.00 12.70
CA MET A 191 -21.03 -12.80 13.42
C MET A 191 -20.87 -12.31 14.87
N THR A 192 -20.61 -11.01 15.04
CA THR A 192 -20.40 -10.40 16.35
C THR A 192 -21.67 -10.45 17.21
N ARG A 193 -22.84 -10.22 16.60
CA ARG A 193 -24.16 -10.34 17.26
C ARG A 193 -24.42 -11.75 17.77
N ARG A 194 -24.24 -12.76 16.93
CA ARG A 194 -24.44 -14.18 17.31
C ARG A 194 -23.47 -14.61 18.38
N LEU A 195 -22.23 -14.15 18.33
CA LEU A 195 -21.23 -14.42 19.36
C LEU A 195 -21.60 -13.79 20.70
N MET A 196 -22.11 -12.57 20.72
CA MET A 196 -22.66 -11.89 21.89
C MET A 196 -23.77 -12.75 22.56
N HIS A 197 -24.76 -13.16 21.77
CA HIS A 197 -25.84 -14.02 22.27
C HIS A 197 -25.33 -15.41 22.68
N HIS A 198 -24.38 -15.99 21.98
CA HIS A 198 -23.78 -17.27 22.33
C HIS A 198 -23.21 -17.25 23.76
N TYR A 199 -22.52 -16.20 24.17
CA TYR A 199 -22.04 -16.06 25.54
C TYR A 199 -23.18 -15.83 26.54
N ILE A 200 -24.14 -15.00 26.23
CA ILE A 200 -25.24 -14.66 27.14
C ILE A 200 -26.16 -15.86 27.36
N ASP A 201 -26.59 -16.51 26.28
CA ASP A 201 -27.60 -17.60 26.33
C ASP A 201 -27.02 -18.87 26.94
N ASN A 202 -25.74 -19.10 26.88
CA ASN A 202 -25.08 -20.27 27.45
C ASN A 202 -24.43 -20.01 28.82
N TYR A 203 -24.45 -18.78 29.32
CA TYR A 203 -24.01 -18.46 30.68
C TYR A 203 -24.84 -19.22 31.73
N GLY A 204 -24.15 -19.89 32.65
CA GLY A 204 -24.79 -20.77 33.65
C GLY A 204 -25.30 -22.14 33.15
N LYS A 205 -25.21 -22.40 31.83
CA LYS A 205 -25.57 -23.64 31.18
C LYS A 205 -24.35 -24.41 30.69
N ASP A 206 -23.45 -23.76 29.96
CA ASP A 206 -22.19 -24.32 29.51
C ASP A 206 -21.08 -23.96 30.51
N PRO A 207 -20.34 -24.95 31.06
CA PRO A 207 -19.26 -24.69 32.00
C PRO A 207 -18.08 -23.92 31.42
N ARG A 208 -17.79 -24.03 30.09
CA ARG A 208 -16.74 -23.30 29.40
C ARG A 208 -17.10 -21.83 29.30
N ILE A 209 -18.27 -21.53 28.75
CA ILE A 209 -18.81 -20.18 28.62
C ILE A 209 -18.94 -19.52 30.00
N THR A 210 -19.43 -20.25 31.00
CA THR A 210 -19.58 -19.69 32.35
C THR A 210 -18.25 -19.29 32.95
N ARG A 211 -17.18 -20.09 32.78
CA ARG A 211 -15.84 -19.73 33.24
C ARG A 211 -15.32 -18.47 32.54
N ILE A 212 -15.48 -18.37 31.21
CA ILE A 212 -15.04 -17.20 30.43
C ILE A 212 -15.74 -15.94 30.94
N VAL A 213 -17.07 -15.93 31.03
CA VAL A 213 -17.87 -14.78 31.46
C VAL A 213 -17.60 -14.44 32.96
N ASP A 214 -17.31 -15.42 33.80
CA ASP A 214 -16.94 -15.17 35.20
C ASP A 214 -15.58 -14.51 35.36
N SER A 215 -14.59 -14.80 34.49
CA SER A 215 -13.19 -14.38 34.63
C SER A 215 -12.78 -13.25 33.70
N THR A 216 -13.52 -12.98 32.62
CA THR A 216 -13.10 -12.09 31.52
C THR A 216 -14.17 -11.01 31.28
N GLU A 217 -13.77 -9.88 30.75
CA GLU A 217 -14.65 -8.86 30.21
C GLU A 217 -14.69 -9.01 28.67
N LEU A 218 -15.82 -9.39 28.13
CA LEU A 218 -16.06 -9.50 26.71
C LEU A 218 -16.82 -8.26 26.25
N TRP A 219 -16.29 -7.57 25.26
CA TRP A 219 -16.87 -6.36 24.75
C TRP A 219 -17.26 -6.54 23.27
N PHE A 220 -18.48 -6.17 22.92
CA PHE A 220 -19.05 -6.36 21.59
C PHE A 220 -19.41 -5.02 20.98
N VAL A 221 -18.80 -4.69 19.83
CA VAL A 221 -19.13 -3.54 18.98
C VAL A 221 -19.65 -4.09 17.66
N LEU A 222 -20.97 -4.11 17.48
CA LEU A 222 -21.61 -4.75 16.32
C LEU A 222 -21.38 -3.97 15.01
N SER A 223 -21.17 -2.66 15.10
CA SER A 223 -20.76 -1.84 13.96
C SER A 223 -19.85 -0.72 14.44
N ALA A 224 -18.66 -0.68 13.89
CA ALA A 224 -17.71 0.43 14.04
C ALA A 224 -18.07 1.61 13.11
N ASN A 225 -18.92 1.39 12.10
CA ASN A 225 -19.36 2.34 11.08
C ASN A 225 -20.89 2.35 10.93
N PRO A 226 -21.64 2.74 11.98
CA PRO A 226 -23.11 2.77 11.92
C PRO A 226 -23.72 3.57 10.77
N ASP A 227 -23.15 4.73 10.45
CA ASP A 227 -23.65 5.59 9.37
C ASP A 227 -23.49 4.93 8.00
N GLY A 228 -22.28 4.44 7.69
CA GLY A 228 -22.02 3.74 6.43
C GLY A 228 -22.86 2.47 6.31
N TYR A 229 -22.99 1.71 7.40
CA TYR A 229 -23.82 0.50 7.41
C TYR A 229 -25.28 0.78 7.10
N ASP A 230 -25.89 1.77 7.77
CA ASP A 230 -27.28 2.20 7.48
C ASP A 230 -27.43 2.68 6.03
N TYR A 231 -26.41 3.37 5.51
CA TYR A 231 -26.42 3.85 4.12
C TYR A 231 -26.50 2.70 3.11
N THR A 232 -25.83 1.57 3.36
CA THR A 232 -25.88 0.40 2.46
C THR A 232 -27.28 -0.22 2.32
N PHE A 233 -28.23 0.08 3.20
CA PHE A 233 -29.63 -0.34 3.10
C PHE A 233 -30.52 0.68 2.36
N SER A 234 -30.00 1.87 2.04
CA SER A 234 -30.80 2.93 1.46
C SER A 234 -31.19 2.69 0.00
N SER A 235 -30.34 2.02 -0.77
CA SER A 235 -30.59 1.68 -2.18
C SER A 235 -29.68 0.57 -2.69
N ASP A 236 -30.02 -0.02 -3.84
CA ASP A 236 -29.19 -1.04 -4.48
C ASP A 236 -27.81 -0.49 -4.87
N SER A 237 -27.70 0.79 -5.23
CA SER A 237 -26.45 1.45 -5.58
C SER A 237 -25.56 1.74 -4.39
N ALA A 238 -26.14 1.94 -3.21
CA ALA A 238 -25.40 2.14 -1.96
C ALA A 238 -24.94 0.81 -1.30
N ARG A 239 -25.48 -0.35 -1.74
CA ARG A 239 -25.25 -1.64 -1.08
C ARG A 239 -23.77 -2.01 -0.94
N LEU A 240 -22.94 -1.57 -1.86
CA LEU A 240 -21.50 -1.91 -1.89
C LEU A 240 -20.61 -0.78 -1.36
N TRP A 241 -21.20 0.22 -0.68
CA TRP A 241 -20.43 1.29 -0.05
C TRP A 241 -19.56 0.75 1.08
N ARG A 242 -18.26 1.10 1.06
CA ARG A 242 -17.25 0.62 2.01
C ARG A 242 -17.01 1.59 3.17
N LYS A 243 -16.78 2.87 2.84
CA LYS A 243 -16.24 3.91 3.72
C LYS A 243 -17.26 4.42 4.74
N ASN A 244 -16.88 5.35 5.63
CA ASN A 244 -17.83 6.09 6.44
C ASN A 244 -18.59 7.14 5.59
N LEU A 245 -19.41 7.99 6.20
CA LEU A 245 -20.16 9.02 5.48
C LEU A 245 -19.58 10.43 5.71
N ARG A 246 -18.26 10.56 5.60
CA ARG A 246 -17.62 11.87 5.57
C ARG A 246 -17.93 12.54 4.23
N ASP A 247 -18.65 13.66 4.24
CA ASP A 247 -18.77 14.56 3.10
C ASP A 247 -17.44 15.30 2.99
N VAL A 248 -16.58 14.88 2.03
CA VAL A 248 -15.20 15.36 1.89
C VAL A 248 -15.16 16.68 1.15
N ASP A 249 -15.98 16.83 0.12
CA ASP A 249 -16.04 18.05 -0.72
C ASP A 249 -17.00 19.11 -0.18
N GLY A 250 -17.87 18.75 0.78
CA GLY A 250 -18.82 19.66 1.44
C GLY A 250 -20.07 19.98 0.63
N ASP A 251 -20.40 19.19 -0.38
CA ASP A 251 -21.56 19.44 -1.27
C ASP A 251 -22.91 18.98 -0.69
N GLY A 252 -22.88 18.22 0.41
CA GLY A 252 -24.04 17.71 1.14
C GLY A 252 -24.63 16.44 0.55
N LYS A 253 -23.94 15.75 -0.34
CA LYS A 253 -24.26 14.43 -0.90
C LYS A 253 -23.19 13.43 -0.51
N ILE A 254 -23.42 12.17 -0.82
CA ILE A 254 -22.41 11.11 -0.73
C ILE A 254 -22.22 10.51 -2.11
N ALA A 255 -21.00 10.62 -2.62
CA ALA A 255 -20.55 10.17 -3.93
C ALA A 255 -19.24 9.38 -3.81
N SER A 256 -18.67 8.91 -4.91
CA SER A 256 -17.42 8.13 -4.93
C SER A 256 -16.21 8.88 -4.33
N GLY A 257 -16.19 10.22 -4.44
CA GLY A 257 -15.19 11.10 -3.83
C GLY A 257 -15.33 11.34 -2.32
N ASP A 258 -16.32 10.71 -1.66
CA ASP A 258 -16.58 10.90 -0.24
C ASP A 258 -16.25 9.68 0.60
N GLY A 259 -16.34 9.89 1.92
CA GLY A 259 -16.04 8.87 2.91
C GLY A 259 -14.55 8.66 3.14
N VAL A 260 -14.24 8.10 4.30
CA VAL A 260 -12.89 7.70 4.72
C VAL A 260 -12.91 6.22 5.05
N ASP A 261 -11.89 5.49 4.61
CA ASP A 261 -11.67 4.11 5.03
C ASP A 261 -11.24 4.09 6.50
N LEU A 262 -12.11 3.61 7.38
CA LEU A 262 -11.84 3.58 8.82
C LEU A 262 -10.68 2.64 9.16
N ASN A 263 -10.41 1.63 8.32
CA ASN A 263 -9.28 0.72 8.50
C ASN A 263 -7.98 1.21 7.80
N ARG A 264 -7.90 2.49 7.46
CA ARG A 264 -6.71 3.22 7.01
C ARG A 264 -6.49 4.52 7.79
N ASN A 265 -7.35 4.81 8.78
CA ASN A 265 -7.38 6.10 9.48
C ASN A 265 -6.76 6.06 10.89
N PHE A 266 -6.32 4.91 11.39
CA PHE A 266 -5.64 4.81 12.70
C PHE A 266 -4.25 5.45 12.68
N ALA A 267 -3.76 5.88 13.84
CA ALA A 267 -2.56 6.72 13.91
C ALA A 267 -1.23 5.97 13.72
N TYR A 268 -1.20 4.64 13.94
CA TYR A 268 0.03 3.87 13.77
C TYR A 268 0.35 3.75 12.28
N LYS A 269 1.53 4.21 11.87
CA LYS A 269 1.98 4.23 10.47
C LYS A 269 1.02 4.91 9.48
N TRP A 270 0.12 5.77 9.96
CA TRP A 270 -0.79 6.50 9.08
C TRP A 270 -0.02 7.30 8.03
N GLY A 271 -0.39 7.11 6.75
CA GLY A 271 0.28 7.78 5.65
C GLY A 271 1.79 7.52 5.61
N TYR A 272 2.22 6.32 6.02
CA TYR A 272 3.62 5.92 5.96
C TYR A 272 4.15 5.96 4.52
N ASP A 273 3.31 5.56 3.58
CA ASP A 273 3.49 5.68 2.13
C ASP A 273 2.13 5.87 1.45
N ASP A 274 2.09 5.88 0.13
CA ASP A 274 0.86 5.95 -0.68
C ASP A 274 0.48 4.59 -1.29
N GLU A 275 1.11 3.51 -0.84
CA GLU A 275 0.86 2.14 -1.27
C GLU A 275 -0.14 1.41 -0.35
N GLY A 276 0.12 1.46 0.96
CA GLY A 276 -0.72 0.82 1.96
C GLY A 276 -2.01 1.57 2.28
N SER A 277 -2.16 2.79 1.80
CA SER A 277 -3.37 3.61 1.88
C SER A 277 -3.30 4.77 0.88
N SER A 278 -4.44 5.28 0.46
CA SER A 278 -4.49 6.35 -0.55
C SER A 278 -4.70 7.73 0.08
N PRO A 279 -4.02 8.78 -0.44
CA PRO A 279 -4.36 10.17 -0.13
C PRO A 279 -5.55 10.68 -0.94
N GLN A 280 -6.05 9.92 -1.94
CA GLN A 280 -7.09 10.35 -2.87
C GLN A 280 -8.49 9.99 -2.35
N PRO A 281 -9.41 10.97 -2.20
CA PRO A 281 -10.77 10.71 -1.67
C PRO A 281 -11.60 9.73 -2.50
N ALA A 282 -11.38 9.67 -3.81
CA ALA A 282 -12.11 8.76 -4.70
C ALA A 282 -11.72 7.28 -4.53
N ASN A 283 -10.60 7.00 -3.87
CA ASN A 283 -10.14 5.63 -3.65
C ASN A 283 -10.87 4.98 -2.46
N GLU A 284 -11.12 3.66 -2.58
CA GLU A 284 -11.74 2.86 -1.52
C GLU A 284 -10.89 2.87 -0.23
N THR A 285 -9.56 2.99 -0.36
CA THR A 285 -8.59 3.01 0.74
C THR A 285 -8.18 4.41 1.20
N TYR A 286 -9.02 5.43 0.94
CA TYR A 286 -8.74 6.82 1.35
C TYR A 286 -8.57 6.94 2.86
N ARG A 287 -7.37 7.36 3.29
CA ARG A 287 -6.95 7.40 4.69
C ARG A 287 -7.46 8.60 5.50
N GLY A 288 -8.20 9.52 4.89
CA GLY A 288 -8.69 10.74 5.54
C GLY A 288 -7.65 11.86 5.64
N ALA A 289 -8.06 12.98 6.22
CA ALA A 289 -7.26 14.22 6.29
C ALA A 289 -6.14 14.18 7.35
N GLY A 290 -6.10 13.18 8.20
CA GLY A 290 -5.08 13.01 9.25
C GLY A 290 -5.32 11.77 10.09
N PRO A 291 -4.33 11.35 10.89
CA PRO A 291 -4.47 10.18 11.75
C PRO A 291 -5.60 10.37 12.77
N ASN A 292 -6.45 9.36 12.91
CA ASN A 292 -7.65 9.43 13.76
C ASN A 292 -8.54 10.65 13.45
N SER A 293 -8.59 11.11 12.19
CA SER A 293 -9.43 12.25 11.78
C SER A 293 -10.92 11.93 11.91
N GLU A 294 -11.27 10.66 11.76
CA GLU A 294 -12.66 10.24 11.82
C GLU A 294 -13.13 10.02 13.26
N PRO A 295 -14.32 10.49 13.60
CA PRO A 295 -14.84 10.35 14.96
C PRO A 295 -15.03 8.88 15.36
N GLU A 296 -15.35 7.99 14.43
CA GLU A 296 -15.47 6.54 14.60
C GLU A 296 -14.12 5.94 15.02
N THR A 297 -13.06 6.16 14.23
CA THR A 297 -11.70 5.69 14.51
C THR A 297 -11.20 6.23 15.85
N ALA A 298 -11.38 7.53 16.07
CA ALA A 298 -11.00 8.16 17.33
C ALA A 298 -11.80 7.64 18.55
N ALA A 299 -13.04 7.17 18.34
CA ALA A 299 -13.85 6.56 19.39
C ALA A 299 -13.30 5.19 19.79
N ILE A 300 -12.95 4.36 18.81
CA ILE A 300 -12.36 3.03 19.03
C ILE A 300 -11.00 3.15 19.70
N ASP A 301 -10.08 3.99 19.20
CA ASP A 301 -8.78 4.23 19.82
C ASP A 301 -8.89 4.67 21.30
N ARG A 302 -9.80 5.59 21.61
CA ARG A 302 -10.06 5.99 23.01
C ARG A 302 -10.64 4.86 23.85
N PHE A 303 -11.47 4.01 23.24
CA PHE A 303 -12.09 2.88 23.91
C PHE A 303 -11.05 1.81 24.24
N GLU A 304 -10.20 1.45 23.31
CA GLU A 304 -9.09 0.51 23.53
C GLU A 304 -8.16 0.99 24.63
N ARG A 305 -7.71 2.23 24.59
CA ARG A 305 -6.88 2.83 25.67
C ARG A 305 -7.55 2.86 27.04
N ARG A 306 -8.88 2.99 27.07
CA ARG A 306 -9.61 3.08 28.34
C ARG A 306 -9.74 1.71 29.00
N ILE A 307 -9.99 0.65 28.18
CA ILE A 307 -10.20 -0.71 28.71
C ILE A 307 -8.87 -1.43 28.90
N ASP A 308 -7.86 -1.17 28.04
CA ASP A 308 -6.54 -1.84 28.04
C ASP A 308 -6.73 -3.35 27.73
N PHE A 309 -7.28 -3.65 26.54
CA PHE A 309 -7.61 -5.00 26.12
C PHE A 309 -6.36 -5.89 26.02
N ASP A 310 -6.50 -7.14 26.42
CA ASP A 310 -5.45 -8.16 26.20
C ASP A 310 -5.49 -8.67 24.76
N TYR A 311 -6.70 -8.87 24.20
CA TYR A 311 -6.93 -9.36 22.84
C TYR A 311 -8.08 -8.65 22.14
N GLY A 312 -8.04 -8.65 20.80
CA GLY A 312 -9.13 -8.20 19.96
C GLY A 312 -9.36 -9.12 18.77
N VAL A 313 -10.59 -9.15 18.29
CA VAL A 313 -10.99 -9.79 17.02
C VAL A 313 -11.83 -8.78 16.27
N ASN A 314 -11.34 -8.34 15.12
CA ASN A 314 -11.97 -7.40 14.22
C ASN A 314 -12.47 -8.14 12.98
N TYR A 315 -13.77 -8.44 12.95
CA TYR A 315 -14.36 -9.20 11.85
C TYR A 315 -14.53 -8.35 10.60
N HIS A 316 -13.94 -8.81 9.53
CA HIS A 316 -14.04 -8.33 8.16
C HIS A 316 -14.59 -9.40 7.23
N SER A 317 -14.84 -9.05 5.99
CA SER A 317 -15.12 -9.95 4.87
C SER A 317 -14.65 -9.28 3.55
N ALA A 318 -14.34 -10.00 2.46
CA ALA A 318 -14.56 -11.43 2.32
C ALA A 318 -13.38 -12.01 1.56
N ALA A 319 -12.53 -12.82 2.19
CA ALA A 319 -11.35 -13.40 1.57
C ALA A 319 -10.93 -14.77 2.16
N GLU A 320 -11.64 -15.29 3.15
CA GLU A 320 -11.33 -16.56 3.83
C GLU A 320 -9.92 -16.58 4.43
N LEU A 321 -9.51 -15.44 5.02
CA LEU A 321 -8.20 -15.28 5.67
C LEU A 321 -8.35 -15.11 7.17
N LEU A 322 -7.30 -15.46 7.91
CA LEU A 322 -7.16 -15.11 9.32
C LEU A 322 -5.87 -14.31 9.49
N LEU A 323 -6.03 -12.99 9.45
CA LEU A 323 -4.91 -12.04 9.43
C LEU A 323 -4.49 -11.64 10.85
N TYR A 324 -3.21 -11.28 10.99
CA TYR A 324 -2.61 -10.68 12.18
C TYR A 324 -1.40 -9.82 11.78
N GLY A 325 -0.99 -8.87 12.65
CA GLY A 325 0.10 -7.93 12.35
C GLY A 325 1.45 -8.61 12.08
N VAL A 326 2.32 -7.98 11.35
CA VAL A 326 2.46 -6.58 10.91
C VAL A 326 1.81 -6.38 9.54
N GLY A 327 1.07 -5.26 9.36
CA GLY A 327 0.44 -4.93 8.07
C GLY A 327 1.30 -4.03 7.18
N TRP A 328 2.06 -3.09 7.74
CA TRP A 328 2.75 -2.03 7.00
C TRP A 328 4.11 -2.41 6.41
N GLN A 329 4.66 -3.56 6.78
CA GLN A 329 6.00 -4.01 6.41
C GLN A 329 5.97 -5.43 5.85
N VAL A 330 6.57 -5.62 4.66
CA VAL A 330 6.52 -6.89 3.94
C VAL A 330 6.99 -8.06 4.79
N ALA A 331 6.11 -9.08 4.92
CA ALA A 331 6.36 -10.41 5.49
C ALA A 331 7.32 -10.44 6.70
N THR A 332 7.17 -9.48 7.61
CA THR A 332 8.09 -9.31 8.74
C THR A 332 7.62 -10.09 9.95
N PRO A 333 8.35 -11.10 10.41
CA PRO A 333 8.05 -11.78 11.66
C PRO A 333 8.31 -10.88 12.86
N THR A 334 7.46 -10.99 13.87
CA THR A 334 7.58 -10.27 15.13
C THR A 334 7.83 -11.24 16.31
N PRO A 335 8.31 -10.76 17.46
CA PRO A 335 8.46 -11.62 18.64
C PRO A 335 7.18 -12.33 19.08
N ASP A 336 6.01 -11.70 18.91
CA ASP A 336 4.72 -12.26 19.31
C ASP A 336 4.09 -13.20 18.26
N ASP A 337 4.69 -13.38 17.09
CA ASP A 337 4.23 -14.31 16.05
C ASP A 337 3.94 -15.72 16.59
N VAL A 338 4.70 -16.16 17.59
CA VAL A 338 4.48 -17.46 18.22
C VAL A 338 3.11 -17.58 18.89
N LEU A 339 2.55 -16.48 19.39
CA LEU A 339 1.21 -16.42 19.96
C LEU A 339 0.15 -16.35 18.87
N TYR A 340 0.37 -15.49 17.88
CA TYR A 340 -0.52 -15.37 16.73
C TYR A 340 -0.69 -16.73 16.04
N LYS A 341 0.42 -17.40 15.71
CA LYS A 341 0.43 -18.73 15.08
C LYS A 341 -0.20 -19.81 15.97
N ALA A 342 0.03 -19.76 17.28
CA ALA A 342 -0.58 -20.71 18.19
C ALA A 342 -2.12 -20.59 18.22
N LEU A 343 -2.67 -19.39 18.10
CA LEU A 343 -4.10 -19.13 18.10
C LEU A 343 -4.73 -19.26 16.72
N ALA A 344 -4.10 -18.71 15.68
CA ALA A 344 -4.62 -18.73 14.31
C ALA A 344 -4.47 -20.10 13.63
N GLY A 345 -3.46 -20.88 14.03
CA GLY A 345 -3.13 -22.14 13.37
C GLY A 345 -2.14 -22.00 12.24
N THR A 346 -2.12 -23.01 11.38
CA THR A 346 -1.32 -23.06 10.15
C THR A 346 -2.24 -23.19 8.93
N PRO A 347 -1.75 -22.96 7.70
CA PRO A 347 -2.55 -23.18 6.50
C PRO A 347 -3.20 -24.57 6.43
N GLU A 348 -2.52 -25.60 6.92
CA GLU A 348 -3.01 -27.01 6.93
C GLU A 348 -3.95 -27.31 8.10
N ASN A 349 -3.92 -26.49 9.16
CA ASN A 349 -4.70 -26.68 10.39
C ASN A 349 -5.10 -25.32 10.98
N SER A 350 -5.94 -24.59 10.25
CA SER A 350 -6.45 -23.28 10.64
C SER A 350 -7.43 -23.35 11.80
N ALA A 351 -7.39 -22.38 12.68
CA ALA A 351 -8.32 -22.24 13.81
C ALA A 351 -9.75 -21.95 13.35
N ILE A 352 -9.92 -21.40 12.16
CA ILE A 352 -11.22 -21.24 11.48
C ILE A 352 -11.17 -22.12 10.21
N PRO A 353 -11.97 -23.22 10.17
CA PRO A 353 -11.93 -24.13 9.03
C PRO A 353 -12.20 -23.44 7.69
N GLY A 354 -11.30 -23.64 6.72
CA GLY A 354 -11.38 -23.05 5.39
C GLY A 354 -10.64 -21.71 5.24
N TYR A 355 -10.21 -21.11 6.35
CA TYR A 355 -9.45 -19.85 6.31
C TYR A 355 -7.95 -20.11 6.25
N TYR A 356 -7.23 -19.19 5.64
CA TYR A 356 -5.77 -19.23 5.56
C TYR A 356 -5.14 -18.25 6.57
N PRO A 357 -4.46 -18.73 7.63
CA PRO A 357 -3.78 -17.88 8.59
C PRO A 357 -2.49 -17.31 8.02
N GLN A 358 -2.31 -15.98 8.11
CA GLN A 358 -1.09 -15.33 7.63
C GLN A 358 -0.90 -13.94 8.26
N VAL A 359 0.34 -13.44 8.16
CA VAL A 359 0.65 -12.04 8.46
C VAL A 359 -0.03 -11.13 7.42
N SER A 360 -0.65 -10.03 7.86
CA SER A 360 -1.40 -9.11 6.98
C SER A 360 -0.58 -8.63 5.79
N SER A 361 0.70 -8.35 5.97
CA SER A 361 1.60 -7.87 4.90
C SER A 361 2.10 -8.95 3.94
N GLU A 362 1.75 -10.23 4.13
CA GLU A 362 2.15 -11.27 3.18
C GLU A 362 1.48 -11.16 1.82
N LEU A 363 0.32 -10.53 1.76
CA LEU A 363 -0.32 -10.19 0.49
C LEU A 363 0.19 -8.85 -0.03
N TYR A 364 0.01 -7.82 0.76
CA TYR A 364 0.37 -6.41 0.46
C TYR A 364 0.54 -5.64 1.75
N THR A 365 1.31 -4.57 1.70
CA THR A 365 1.42 -3.65 2.84
C THR A 365 0.16 -2.80 3.00
N THR A 366 -0.20 -2.53 4.24
CA THR A 366 -1.24 -1.57 4.63
C THR A 366 -0.70 -0.63 5.69
N ASN A 367 -1.26 0.57 5.78
CA ASN A 367 -0.86 1.50 6.84
C ASN A 367 -2.08 2.22 7.43
N GLY A 368 -2.00 2.52 8.72
CA GLY A 368 -3.10 3.11 9.46
C GLY A 368 -4.26 2.15 9.75
N GLU A 369 -4.02 0.83 9.72
CA GLU A 369 -5.01 -0.20 10.03
C GLU A 369 -5.18 -0.43 11.54
N ALA A 370 -6.30 -1.07 11.91
CA ALA A 370 -6.70 -1.31 13.29
C ALA A 370 -5.75 -2.23 14.05
N ASP A 371 -5.30 -3.33 13.42
CA ASP A 371 -4.52 -4.39 14.05
C ASP A 371 -3.16 -3.89 14.55
N GLY A 372 -2.39 -3.26 13.66
CA GLY A 372 -1.09 -2.69 14.00
C GLY A 372 -1.22 -1.55 15.00
N HIS A 373 -2.28 -0.74 14.91
CA HIS A 373 -2.54 0.31 15.91
C HIS A 373 -2.88 -0.28 17.28
N ALA A 374 -3.76 -1.28 17.32
CA ALA A 374 -4.15 -1.96 18.56
C ALA A 374 -2.92 -2.57 19.27
N ALA A 375 -2.07 -3.30 18.51
CA ALA A 375 -0.90 -3.94 19.06
C ALA A 375 0.17 -2.92 19.51
N ASN A 376 0.58 -2.01 18.62
CA ASN A 376 1.77 -1.17 18.84
C ASN A 376 1.49 0.11 19.63
N VAL A 377 0.25 0.61 19.64
CA VAL A 377 -0.13 1.82 20.39
C VAL A 377 -0.90 1.51 21.66
N ASN A 378 -1.84 0.56 21.58
CA ASN A 378 -2.76 0.28 22.69
C ASN A 378 -2.39 -0.96 23.49
N GLY A 379 -1.54 -1.84 22.97
CA GLY A 379 -1.07 -3.05 23.65
C GLY A 379 -2.06 -4.20 23.60
N THR A 380 -2.92 -4.24 22.59
CA THR A 380 -3.94 -5.25 22.34
C THR A 380 -3.51 -6.15 21.19
N MET A 381 -3.34 -7.45 21.41
CA MET A 381 -3.12 -8.41 20.32
C MET A 381 -4.41 -8.56 19.52
N MET A 382 -4.42 -8.17 18.26
CA MET A 382 -5.61 -8.19 17.41
C MET A 382 -5.48 -9.18 16.24
N PHE A 383 -6.60 -9.80 15.89
CA PHE A 383 -6.78 -10.66 14.73
C PHE A 383 -7.87 -10.08 13.83
N THR A 384 -7.70 -10.23 12.53
CA THR A 384 -8.72 -9.89 11.53
C THR A 384 -9.11 -11.13 10.73
N PRO A 385 -10.21 -11.82 11.11
CA PRO A 385 -10.84 -12.80 10.24
C PRO A 385 -11.52 -12.09 9.06
N GLU A 386 -11.04 -12.35 7.85
CA GLU A 386 -11.71 -12.02 6.60
C GLU A 386 -12.66 -13.16 6.24
N MET A 387 -13.95 -12.95 6.50
CA MET A 387 -14.95 -14.02 6.47
C MET A 387 -15.18 -14.57 5.05
N THR A 388 -15.93 -15.66 4.98
CA THR A 388 -16.24 -16.38 3.75
C THR A 388 -16.96 -15.51 2.71
N THR A 389 -16.66 -15.77 1.43
CA THR A 389 -17.33 -15.13 0.30
C THR A 389 -18.73 -15.65 0.05
N CYS A 390 -19.57 -14.87 -0.64
CA CYS A 390 -20.89 -15.33 -1.10
C CYS A 390 -20.76 -16.60 -1.94
N GLN A 391 -19.76 -16.67 -2.81
CA GLN A 391 -19.55 -17.79 -3.71
C GLN A 391 -19.24 -19.08 -2.96
N THR A 392 -18.38 -19.04 -1.97
CA THR A 392 -18.05 -20.21 -1.12
C THR A 392 -19.25 -20.60 -0.24
N ALA A 393 -19.93 -19.62 0.36
CA ALA A 393 -21.10 -19.85 1.21
C ALA A 393 -22.23 -20.52 0.43
N SER A 394 -22.42 -20.20 -0.84
CA SER A 394 -23.43 -20.83 -1.70
C SER A 394 -23.19 -22.34 -1.90
N GLY A 395 -21.99 -22.83 -1.60
CA GLY A 395 -21.67 -24.27 -1.64
C GLY A 395 -21.89 -25.02 -0.34
N TYR A 396 -22.24 -24.37 0.77
CA TYR A 396 -22.45 -25.03 2.08
C TYR A 396 -23.68 -25.95 2.09
N ASP A 397 -24.73 -25.57 1.37
CA ASP A 397 -25.94 -26.37 1.23
C ASP A 397 -26.30 -26.48 -0.24
N PRO A 398 -25.78 -27.49 -0.96
CA PRO A 398 -26.01 -27.61 -2.42
C PRO A 398 -27.48 -27.90 -2.79
N ASP A 399 -28.32 -28.21 -1.79
CA ASP A 399 -29.74 -28.46 -1.99
C ASP A 399 -30.61 -27.20 -1.77
N ASP A 400 -30.01 -26.06 -1.38
CA ASP A 400 -30.69 -24.81 -1.21
C ASP A 400 -30.94 -24.08 -2.56
N ALA A 401 -31.47 -22.87 -2.46
CA ALA A 401 -31.81 -22.08 -3.67
C ALA A 401 -30.70 -21.13 -4.09
N TRP A 402 -29.57 -21.07 -3.36
CA TRP A 402 -28.46 -20.19 -3.66
C TRP A 402 -27.38 -20.91 -4.46
N GLU A 403 -26.94 -20.31 -5.54
CA GLU A 403 -25.81 -20.79 -6.36
C GLU A 403 -24.80 -19.66 -6.52
N ALA A 404 -23.52 -19.96 -6.77
CA ALA A 404 -22.47 -18.98 -6.94
C ALA A 404 -22.78 -17.89 -8.00
N ARG A 405 -23.55 -18.26 -9.04
CA ARG A 405 -24.06 -17.29 -10.05
C ARG A 405 -25.12 -16.30 -9.50
N ASP A 406 -25.67 -16.54 -8.33
CA ASP A 406 -26.63 -15.65 -7.68
C ASP A 406 -25.92 -14.58 -6.85
N CYS A 407 -24.63 -14.73 -6.61
CA CYS A 407 -23.79 -13.76 -5.91
C CYS A 407 -23.51 -12.54 -6.76
N ARG A 408 -23.96 -11.38 -6.31
CA ARG A 408 -23.59 -10.10 -6.92
C ARG A 408 -22.12 -9.76 -6.66
N SER A 409 -21.62 -10.11 -5.49
CA SER A 409 -20.29 -9.85 -5.00
C SER A 409 -19.95 -10.85 -3.90
N GLY A 410 -18.68 -11.06 -3.61
CA GLY A 410 -18.19 -11.79 -2.44
C GLY A 410 -18.78 -11.24 -1.13
N PHE A 411 -18.98 -9.93 -1.06
CA PHE A 411 -19.57 -9.23 0.09
C PHE A 411 -21.10 -9.36 0.22
N ASN A 412 -21.77 -9.87 -0.78
CA ASN A 412 -23.23 -10.12 -0.74
C ASN A 412 -23.52 -11.52 -0.19
N PHE A 413 -22.98 -11.83 0.97
CA PHE A 413 -23.28 -13.09 1.65
C PHE A 413 -24.78 -13.38 1.63
N PRO A 414 -25.24 -14.64 1.33
CA PRO A 414 -26.64 -14.96 1.22
C PRO A 414 -27.42 -14.58 2.49
N ASP A 415 -28.57 -13.93 2.32
CA ASP A 415 -29.48 -13.62 3.41
C ASP A 415 -30.29 -14.89 3.77
N ASP A 416 -29.60 -15.87 4.33
CA ASP A 416 -30.12 -17.20 4.68
C ASP A 416 -29.62 -17.60 6.08
N GLU A 417 -30.57 -17.85 6.98
CA GLU A 417 -30.29 -18.18 8.40
C GLU A 417 -29.38 -19.39 8.55
N LYS A 418 -29.53 -20.41 7.71
CA LYS A 418 -28.76 -21.64 7.82
C LYS A 418 -27.29 -21.42 7.40
N LEU A 419 -27.07 -20.73 6.27
CA LEU A 419 -25.73 -20.42 5.76
C LEU A 419 -24.99 -19.49 6.72
N ILE A 420 -25.68 -18.48 7.25
CA ILE A 420 -25.10 -17.57 8.26
C ILE A 420 -24.76 -18.33 9.54
N GLN A 421 -25.62 -19.27 9.97
CA GLN A 421 -25.36 -20.09 11.16
C GLN A 421 -24.20 -21.06 10.95
N GLU A 422 -24.00 -21.60 9.76
CA GLU A 422 -22.84 -22.44 9.43
C GLU A 422 -21.54 -21.64 9.48
N GLU A 423 -21.51 -20.44 8.89
CA GLU A 423 -20.37 -19.55 8.96
C GLU A 423 -20.04 -19.14 10.40
N PHE A 424 -21.06 -18.78 11.18
CA PHE A 424 -20.90 -18.52 12.61
C PHE A 424 -20.26 -19.69 13.35
N THR A 425 -20.75 -20.91 13.09
CA THR A 425 -20.29 -22.12 13.78
C THR A 425 -18.81 -22.41 13.53
N LYS A 426 -18.29 -22.12 12.33
CA LYS A 426 -16.86 -22.25 12.00
C LYS A 426 -15.99 -21.33 12.86
N ASN A 427 -16.46 -20.11 13.13
CA ASN A 427 -15.70 -19.06 13.80
C ASN A 427 -15.71 -19.19 15.34
N VAL A 428 -16.73 -19.82 15.93
CA VAL A 428 -16.91 -19.93 17.40
C VAL A 428 -15.69 -20.52 18.12
N PRO A 429 -15.07 -21.65 17.69
CA PRO A 429 -13.94 -22.24 18.39
C PRO A 429 -12.75 -21.28 18.54
N PHE A 430 -12.45 -20.53 17.50
CA PHE A 430 -11.40 -19.49 17.49
C PHE A 430 -11.73 -18.36 18.47
N ALA A 431 -12.93 -17.78 18.38
CA ALA A 431 -13.35 -16.70 19.26
C ALA A 431 -13.31 -17.10 20.76
N LEU A 432 -13.74 -18.32 21.09
CA LEU A 432 -13.66 -18.84 22.45
C LEU A 432 -12.21 -19.04 22.92
N SER A 433 -11.31 -19.49 22.04
CA SER A 433 -9.90 -19.68 22.39
C SER A 433 -9.19 -18.34 22.66
N VAL A 434 -9.51 -17.29 21.91
CA VAL A 434 -9.04 -15.94 22.18
C VAL A 434 -9.53 -15.45 23.56
N ALA A 435 -10.81 -15.65 23.87
CA ALA A 435 -11.36 -15.26 25.18
C ALA A 435 -10.74 -16.03 26.37
N GLU A 436 -10.47 -17.31 26.22
CA GLU A 436 -9.79 -18.11 27.25
C GLU A 436 -8.34 -17.66 27.43
N THR A 437 -7.67 -17.29 26.34
CA THR A 437 -6.28 -16.84 26.36
C THR A 437 -6.12 -15.53 27.10
N ALA A 438 -7.09 -14.62 27.06
CA ALA A 438 -6.99 -13.32 27.71
C ALA A 438 -6.69 -13.41 29.22
N ALA A 439 -7.09 -14.50 29.91
CA ALA A 439 -6.76 -14.71 31.32
C ALA A 439 -5.25 -14.94 31.57
N HIS A 440 -4.55 -15.45 30.56
CA HIS A 440 -3.09 -15.69 30.56
C HIS A 440 -2.55 -15.37 29.18
N PRO A 441 -2.42 -14.09 28.82
CA PRO A 441 -2.25 -13.65 27.44
C PRO A 441 -0.97 -14.15 26.76
N ASP A 442 0.04 -14.57 27.53
CA ASP A 442 1.25 -15.20 27.01
C ASP A 442 1.18 -16.74 26.92
N GLN A 443 0.02 -17.36 27.28
CA GLN A 443 -0.18 -18.82 27.29
C GLN A 443 -1.44 -19.18 26.49
N PRO A 444 -1.33 -19.36 25.16
CA PRO A 444 -2.50 -19.50 24.30
C PRO A 444 -3.28 -20.78 24.56
N SER A 445 -4.62 -20.62 24.63
CA SER A 445 -5.60 -21.71 24.72
C SER A 445 -6.06 -22.07 23.31
N SER A 446 -5.18 -22.70 22.53
CA SER A 446 -5.38 -22.93 21.08
C SER A 446 -6.50 -23.93 20.78
N SER A 447 -7.43 -23.57 19.89
CA SER A 447 -8.48 -24.48 19.39
C SER A 447 -7.93 -25.59 18.49
N VAL A 448 -6.75 -25.43 17.94
CA VAL A 448 -6.07 -26.41 17.06
C VAL A 448 -4.92 -27.15 17.75
N GLY A 449 -4.76 -26.96 19.07
CA GLY A 449 -3.81 -27.70 19.89
C GLY A 449 -2.35 -27.26 19.75
N LEU A 450 -2.08 -26.10 19.15
CA LEU A 450 -0.74 -25.50 19.09
C LEU A 450 -0.41 -24.80 20.41
N THR A 451 0.88 -24.62 20.68
CA THR A 451 1.38 -23.94 21.88
C THR A 451 2.45 -22.93 21.48
N ALA A 452 2.56 -21.83 22.21
CA ALA A 452 3.69 -20.93 22.08
C ALA A 452 4.84 -21.45 22.96
N PRO A 453 6.01 -21.81 22.39
CA PRO A 453 7.15 -22.25 23.15
C PRO A 453 7.71 -21.11 24.01
N ASP A 454 8.33 -21.44 25.13
CA ASP A 454 8.97 -20.44 25.98
C ASP A 454 10.17 -19.74 25.29
N PHE A 455 10.80 -20.45 24.35
CA PHE A 455 11.92 -19.99 23.55
C PHE A 455 11.76 -20.39 22.09
N THR A 456 11.99 -19.48 21.16
CA THR A 456 12.17 -19.76 19.74
C THR A 456 13.59 -19.38 19.34
N ILE A 457 14.39 -20.40 18.98
CA ILE A 457 15.78 -20.19 18.56
C ILE A 457 15.85 -19.64 17.15
N ASP A 458 16.96 -18.93 16.89
CA ASP A 458 17.32 -18.38 15.57
C ASP A 458 18.59 -19.10 15.09
N PRO A 459 18.47 -20.31 14.48
CA PRO A 459 19.58 -21.20 14.26
C PRO A 459 20.35 -20.88 12.96
N PHE A 460 21.66 -21.00 13.02
CA PHE A 460 22.54 -20.98 11.85
C PHE A 460 23.54 -22.13 11.91
N THR A 461 24.13 -22.48 10.77
CA THR A 461 25.06 -23.62 10.66
C THR A 461 26.54 -23.19 10.57
N THR A 462 26.77 -21.93 10.22
CA THR A 462 28.11 -21.39 9.97
C THR A 462 28.26 -20.03 10.64
N SER A 463 29.40 -19.82 11.26
CA SER A 463 29.88 -18.54 11.78
C SER A 463 31.34 -18.31 11.38
N TYR A 464 31.80 -17.08 11.52
CA TYR A 464 33.20 -16.72 11.28
C TYR A 464 33.91 -16.29 12.57
N ALA A 465 35.08 -16.79 12.83
CA ALA A 465 35.87 -16.34 13.96
C ALA A 465 36.31 -14.88 13.76
N ARG A 466 35.76 -13.96 14.56
CA ARG A 466 36.15 -12.56 14.59
C ARG A 466 36.52 -12.15 16.02
N GLY A 467 37.72 -12.48 16.41
CA GLY A 467 38.07 -12.27 17.82
C GLY A 467 37.24 -13.17 18.72
N ALA A 468 36.86 -13.77 19.34
CA ALA A 468 36.28 -14.76 20.21
C ALA A 468 34.75 -14.73 20.33
N ASP A 469 34.04 -13.67 19.95
CA ASP A 469 32.62 -13.53 20.33
C ASP A 469 31.67 -13.72 19.13
N GLN A 470 30.77 -14.71 19.21
CA GLN A 470 29.65 -14.88 18.29
C GLN A 470 28.35 -14.49 18.98
N GLU A 471 27.67 -13.48 18.47
CA GLU A 471 26.32 -13.12 18.95
C GLU A 471 25.27 -14.15 18.48
N VAL A 472 24.41 -14.56 19.40
CA VAL A 472 23.29 -15.47 19.15
C VAL A 472 22.01 -14.83 19.67
N SER A 473 20.89 -15.08 18.99
CA SER A 473 19.60 -14.52 19.39
C SER A 473 18.61 -15.61 19.75
N VAL A 474 17.59 -15.23 20.50
CA VAL A 474 16.43 -16.04 20.86
C VAL A 474 15.23 -15.12 21.08
N ILE A 475 14.07 -15.48 20.55
CA ILE A 475 12.80 -14.92 20.99
C ILE A 475 12.37 -15.70 22.22
N ALA A 476 12.05 -15.00 23.29
CA ALA A 476 11.68 -15.63 24.55
C ALA A 476 10.50 -14.91 25.22
N ARG A 477 9.66 -15.69 25.91
CA ARG A 477 8.54 -15.18 26.70
C ARG A 477 9.05 -14.18 27.74
N SER A 478 8.50 -12.96 27.76
CA SER A 478 8.95 -11.85 28.62
C SER A 478 8.71 -12.11 30.11
N SER A 479 7.78 -13.02 30.45
CA SER A 479 7.51 -13.43 31.84
C SER A 479 8.56 -14.39 32.41
N LEU A 480 9.46 -14.94 31.60
CA LEU A 480 10.54 -15.83 32.06
C LEU A 480 11.54 -15.10 32.96
N ARG A 481 12.09 -15.82 33.90
CA ARG A 481 13.11 -15.32 34.84
C ARG A 481 14.38 -16.13 34.72
N LYS A 482 15.52 -15.49 35.06
CA LYS A 482 16.86 -16.13 35.06
C LYS A 482 17.16 -16.79 33.72
N MET A 483 16.94 -16.05 32.65
CA MET A 483 17.24 -16.52 31.31
C MET A 483 18.75 -16.45 31.07
N GLU A 484 19.29 -17.56 30.54
CA GLU A 484 20.72 -17.74 30.31
C GLU A 484 20.92 -18.45 28.96
N LEU A 485 21.91 -17.98 28.19
CA LEU A 485 22.52 -18.74 27.13
C LEU A 485 23.38 -19.85 27.74
N ASN A 486 23.30 -21.05 27.19
CA ASN A 486 24.21 -22.13 27.44
C ASN A 486 24.87 -22.55 26.13
N TYR A 487 26.17 -22.88 26.18
CA TYR A 487 26.87 -23.36 25.00
C TYR A 487 27.99 -24.33 25.36
N ARG A 488 28.42 -25.14 24.37
CA ARG A 488 29.55 -26.04 24.47
C ARG A 488 30.39 -25.93 23.22
N VAL A 489 31.69 -25.81 23.41
CA VAL A 489 32.67 -25.86 22.31
C VAL A 489 33.22 -27.29 22.23
N ASN A 490 33.13 -27.91 21.07
CA ASN A 490 33.64 -29.26 20.78
C ASN A 490 33.18 -30.35 21.78
N GLY A 491 31.92 -30.27 22.25
CA GLY A 491 31.37 -31.20 23.22
C GLY A 491 31.98 -31.08 24.62
N GLY A 492 32.69 -30.01 24.92
CA GLY A 492 33.31 -29.70 26.20
C GLY A 492 32.31 -29.44 27.31
N ARG A 493 32.76 -28.80 28.38
CA ARG A 493 31.92 -28.34 29.47
C ARG A 493 30.96 -27.28 28.97
N ALA A 494 29.74 -27.28 29.50
CA ALA A 494 28.79 -26.21 29.23
C ALA A 494 29.24 -24.93 29.96
N GLU A 495 29.29 -23.85 29.20
CA GLU A 495 29.46 -22.49 29.71
C GLU A 495 28.11 -21.80 29.72
N GLN A 496 27.95 -20.74 30.51
CA GLN A 496 26.70 -20.02 30.73
C GLN A 496 26.94 -18.52 30.66
N GLU A 497 26.09 -17.84 29.86
CA GLU A 497 26.11 -16.39 29.73
C GLU A 497 24.73 -15.81 29.95
N ARG A 498 24.68 -14.58 30.49
CA ARG A 498 23.44 -13.87 30.73
C ARG A 498 22.95 -13.24 29.44
N ILE A 499 21.70 -13.53 29.06
CA ILE A 499 21.06 -12.87 27.90
C ILE A 499 20.52 -11.48 28.27
N ARG A 500 20.41 -10.62 27.27
CA ARG A 500 19.88 -9.25 27.40
C ARG A 500 18.82 -9.02 26.34
N ALA A 501 17.77 -8.29 26.70
CA ALA A 501 16.74 -7.88 25.75
C ALA A 501 17.40 -7.04 24.63
N TRP A 502 17.11 -7.42 23.42
CA TRP A 502 17.47 -6.69 22.21
C TRP A 502 16.38 -5.65 21.90
N LYS A 503 16.77 -4.44 21.61
CA LYS A 503 15.81 -3.34 21.36
C LYS A 503 15.62 -2.99 19.88
N GLY A 504 16.09 -3.86 18.99
CA GLY A 504 16.06 -3.64 17.57
C GLY A 504 17.19 -2.78 17.03
N GLY A 505 17.38 -2.82 15.72
CA GLY A 505 18.29 -1.96 14.97
C GLY A 505 17.70 -0.56 14.74
N GLU A 506 18.20 0.14 13.73
CA GLU A 506 17.87 1.56 13.52
C GLU A 506 16.42 1.82 13.15
N THR A 507 15.72 0.90 12.48
CA THR A 507 14.53 1.28 11.75
C THR A 507 13.32 0.41 12.03
N TYR A 508 13.49 -0.89 11.97
CA TYR A 508 12.43 -1.87 12.18
C TYR A 508 12.80 -2.75 13.36
N GLY A 509 11.84 -3.01 14.18
CA GLY A 509 12.01 -3.86 15.34
C GLY A 509 11.21 -3.35 16.51
N GLY A 510 10.83 -4.26 17.39
CA GLY A 510 10.02 -3.95 18.55
C GLY A 510 8.51 -3.81 18.26
N GLU A 511 8.10 -4.06 17.04
CA GLU A 511 6.71 -4.22 16.68
C GLU A 511 6.18 -5.54 17.25
N ASP A 512 4.92 -5.53 17.71
CA ASP A 512 4.21 -6.69 18.27
C ASP A 512 5.09 -7.51 19.23
N ASN A 513 5.66 -6.86 20.23
CA ASN A 513 6.50 -7.45 21.26
C ASN A 513 5.89 -7.31 22.66
N LEU A 514 4.59 -7.61 22.78
CA LEU A 514 3.82 -7.43 24.01
C LEU A 514 4.14 -8.51 25.05
N HIS A 515 4.30 -9.74 24.62
CA HIS A 515 4.48 -10.90 25.48
C HIS A 515 5.77 -11.66 25.24
N PHE A 516 6.38 -11.48 24.09
CA PHE A 516 7.70 -12.03 23.76
C PHE A 516 8.63 -10.89 23.35
N ASP A 517 9.90 -11.07 23.68
CA ASP A 517 10.97 -10.15 23.27
C ASP A 517 12.10 -10.94 22.63
N GLN A 518 12.87 -10.26 21.77
CA GLN A 518 14.13 -10.79 21.30
C GLN A 518 15.22 -10.54 22.34
N TYR A 519 16.03 -11.57 22.62
CA TYR A 519 17.19 -11.48 23.52
C TYR A 519 18.44 -11.90 22.78
N ARG A 520 19.59 -11.36 23.19
CA ARG A 520 20.91 -11.68 22.66
C ARG A 520 21.91 -11.96 23.75
N ALA A 521 22.89 -12.82 23.41
CA ALA A 521 24.08 -13.10 24.21
C ALA A 521 25.22 -13.50 23.30
N LYS A 522 26.42 -13.66 23.88
CA LYS A 522 27.63 -13.98 23.16
C LYS A 522 28.15 -15.36 23.53
N VAL A 523 28.56 -16.13 22.53
CA VAL A 523 29.40 -17.29 22.68
C VAL A 523 30.84 -16.82 22.63
N GLU A 524 31.61 -17.08 23.67
CA GLU A 524 33.01 -16.67 23.81
C GLU A 524 33.95 -17.84 23.51
N ASP A 525 35.20 -17.52 23.19
CA ASP A 525 36.34 -18.47 23.09
C ASP A 525 36.22 -19.60 22.05
N ALA A 526 35.33 -19.46 21.04
CA ALA A 526 35.25 -20.41 19.94
C ALA A 526 36.15 -19.95 18.76
N GLY A 527 36.99 -20.83 18.27
CA GLY A 527 37.95 -20.54 17.21
C GLY A 527 37.68 -21.33 15.90
N PRO A 528 38.45 -21.03 14.83
CA PRO A 528 38.27 -21.69 13.55
C PRO A 528 38.38 -23.23 13.66
N GLY A 529 37.43 -23.94 13.08
CA GLY A 529 37.34 -25.40 13.15
C GLY A 529 36.51 -25.93 14.31
N ASP A 530 36.15 -25.06 15.25
CA ASP A 530 35.32 -25.47 16.40
C ASP A 530 33.86 -25.68 16.00
N THR A 531 33.24 -26.64 16.67
CA THR A 531 31.79 -26.88 16.62
C THR A 531 31.18 -26.41 17.93
N VAL A 532 30.16 -25.56 17.85
CA VAL A 532 29.50 -24.96 19.00
C VAL A 532 28.06 -25.43 19.05
N GLU A 533 27.67 -26.02 20.17
CA GLU A 533 26.27 -26.33 20.50
C GLU A 533 25.69 -25.21 21.39
N VAL A 534 24.51 -24.73 21.05
CA VAL A 534 23.83 -23.57 21.71
C VAL A 534 22.43 -23.97 22.13
N TRP A 535 22.01 -23.55 23.34
CA TRP A 535 20.63 -23.60 23.83
C TRP A 535 20.40 -22.53 24.90
N PHE A 536 19.12 -22.23 25.18
CA PHE A 536 18.72 -21.25 26.18
C PHE A 536 17.94 -21.93 27.32
N THR A 537 18.11 -21.42 28.53
CA THR A 537 17.37 -21.90 29.72
C THR A 537 16.76 -20.74 30.48
N GLY A 538 15.69 -21.02 31.22
CA GLY A 538 15.01 -20.03 32.05
C GLY A 538 14.13 -20.68 33.11
N ARG A 539 13.34 -19.85 33.80
CA ARG A 539 12.32 -20.31 34.75
C ARG A 539 10.99 -19.68 34.40
N ALA A 540 9.98 -20.51 34.22
CA ALA A 540 8.61 -20.06 34.08
C ALA A 540 8.13 -19.33 35.36
N GLU A 541 7.06 -18.56 35.28
CA GLU A 541 6.42 -17.90 36.44
C GLU A 541 6.04 -18.90 37.54
N SER A 542 5.60 -20.10 37.16
CA SER A 542 5.34 -21.21 38.06
C SER A 542 6.58 -21.68 38.86
N GLY A 543 7.77 -21.21 38.50
CA GLY A 543 9.07 -21.56 39.09
C GLY A 543 9.71 -22.79 38.50
N GLY A 544 9.07 -23.50 37.54
CA GLY A 544 9.64 -24.62 36.80
C GLY A 544 10.78 -24.22 35.89
N PRO A 545 11.81 -25.09 35.69
CA PRO A 545 12.84 -24.83 34.68
C PRO A 545 12.27 -25.10 33.29
N THR A 546 12.71 -24.29 32.33
CA THR A 546 12.41 -24.45 30.91
C THR A 546 13.68 -24.33 30.06
N SER A 547 13.71 -24.91 28.87
CA SER A 547 14.84 -24.93 27.94
C SER A 547 14.35 -24.86 26.49
N SER A 548 15.12 -24.17 25.68
CA SER A 548 14.93 -24.20 24.22
C SER A 548 15.34 -25.54 23.60
N GLU A 549 15.08 -25.69 22.33
CA GLU A 549 15.79 -26.62 21.46
C GLU A 549 17.28 -26.24 21.38
N HIS A 550 18.11 -27.16 20.89
CA HIS A 550 19.53 -26.91 20.66
C HIS A 550 19.80 -26.75 19.19
N PHE A 551 20.75 -25.88 18.87
CA PHE A 551 21.31 -25.84 17.53
C PHE A 551 22.84 -25.90 17.58
N THR A 552 23.46 -26.23 16.42
CA THR A 552 24.89 -26.39 16.31
C THR A 552 25.39 -25.65 15.07
N TYR A 553 26.50 -24.91 15.25
CA TYR A 553 27.19 -24.28 14.15
C TYR A 553 28.70 -24.59 14.18
N THR A 554 29.35 -24.42 13.01
CA THR A 554 30.79 -24.53 12.88
C THR A 554 31.40 -23.16 12.67
N VAL A 555 32.49 -22.88 13.37
CA VAL A 555 33.28 -21.66 13.22
C VAL A 555 34.24 -21.82 12.05
N ALA A 556 33.98 -21.08 10.97
CA ALA A 556 34.90 -21.03 9.82
C ALA A 556 36.04 -20.04 10.09
N GLU A 557 37.20 -20.31 9.46
CA GLU A 557 38.31 -19.35 9.46
C GLU A 557 37.84 -18.07 8.77
N ARG A 558 37.94 -16.95 9.48
CA ARG A 558 37.56 -15.66 8.91
C ARG A 558 38.69 -15.19 7.95
N PRO A 559 38.36 -15.00 6.67
CA PRO A 559 39.24 -14.26 5.77
C PRO A 559 39.45 -12.84 6.32
N SER A 560 40.56 -12.23 6.00
CA SER A 560 40.86 -10.81 6.30
C SER A 560 40.02 -9.88 5.44
N ALA A 561 38.70 -10.19 5.32
CA ALA A 561 37.76 -9.47 4.50
C ALA A 561 36.75 -8.74 5.38
N ASP A 562 36.43 -7.51 5.03
CA ASP A 562 35.36 -6.71 5.63
C ASP A 562 34.08 -6.66 4.75
N THR A 563 34.15 -7.30 3.59
CA THR A 563 33.10 -7.29 2.57
C THR A 563 32.67 -8.72 2.22
N ILE A 564 31.39 -8.95 2.08
CA ILE A 564 30.80 -10.18 1.56
C ILE A 564 30.16 -9.90 0.19
N VAL A 565 30.39 -10.80 -0.78
CA VAL A 565 29.72 -10.78 -2.09
C VAL A 565 28.69 -11.91 -2.09
N ILE A 566 27.43 -11.56 -2.14
CA ILE A 566 26.29 -12.48 -2.12
C ILE A 566 25.84 -12.70 -3.57
N ALA A 567 25.86 -13.95 -4.03
CA ALA A 567 25.28 -14.36 -5.30
C ALA A 567 23.84 -14.85 -5.04
N GLU A 568 22.84 -14.15 -5.54
CA GLU A 568 21.44 -14.54 -5.40
C GLU A 568 21.15 -15.89 -6.04
N GLU A 569 20.17 -16.61 -5.53
CA GLU A 569 19.67 -17.83 -6.16
C GLU A 569 19.20 -17.54 -7.59
N GLY A 570 19.77 -18.26 -8.56
CA GLY A 570 19.53 -18.02 -9.99
C GLY A 570 20.53 -17.06 -10.67
N ALA A 571 21.30 -16.27 -9.92
CA ALA A 571 22.42 -15.54 -10.48
C ALA A 571 23.64 -16.46 -10.70
N PRO A 572 24.33 -16.39 -11.88
CA PRO A 572 25.47 -17.26 -12.12
C PRO A 572 26.62 -16.97 -11.14
N ALA A 573 26.95 -17.90 -10.23
CA ALA A 573 28.01 -17.73 -9.20
C ALA A 573 29.38 -17.33 -9.78
N ARG A 574 29.70 -17.72 -11.03
CA ARG A 574 30.93 -17.29 -11.73
C ARG A 574 31.05 -15.78 -11.95
N GLN A 575 29.94 -15.04 -11.91
CA GLN A 575 29.93 -13.58 -12.07
C GLN A 575 30.50 -12.87 -10.83
N ALA A 576 30.51 -13.53 -9.66
CA ALA A 576 31.15 -13.00 -8.44
C ALA A 576 32.61 -12.54 -8.66
N GLN A 577 33.32 -13.15 -9.64
CA GLN A 577 34.69 -12.78 -9.92
C GLN A 577 34.83 -11.31 -10.38
N ALA A 578 33.85 -10.75 -11.10
CA ALA A 578 33.86 -9.36 -11.52
C ALA A 578 33.83 -8.41 -10.30
N TYR A 579 33.06 -8.75 -9.30
CA TYR A 579 32.91 -8.00 -8.04
C TYR A 579 34.16 -8.14 -7.18
N VAL A 580 34.69 -9.37 -7.01
CA VAL A 580 35.90 -9.64 -6.23
C VAL A 580 37.11 -8.92 -6.82
N ASP A 581 37.26 -8.91 -8.13
CA ASP A 581 38.39 -8.21 -8.79
C ASP A 581 38.25 -6.69 -8.65
N ALA A 582 37.04 -6.13 -8.76
CA ALA A 582 36.81 -4.72 -8.55
C ALA A 582 37.03 -4.30 -7.09
N LEU A 583 36.63 -5.13 -6.11
CA LEU A 583 36.95 -4.92 -4.69
C LEU A 583 38.46 -4.94 -4.43
N ARG A 584 39.17 -5.92 -5.01
CA ARG A 584 40.64 -6.04 -4.88
C ARG A 584 41.35 -4.83 -5.47
N ALA A 585 40.89 -4.30 -6.59
CA ALA A 585 41.44 -3.09 -7.19
C ALA A 585 41.27 -1.85 -6.28
N ASN A 586 40.27 -1.87 -5.39
CA ASN A 586 40.03 -0.86 -4.37
C ASN A 586 40.68 -1.21 -3.00
N GLY A 587 41.60 -2.17 -2.96
CA GLY A 587 42.32 -2.57 -1.76
C GLY A 587 41.48 -3.35 -0.75
N ARG A 588 40.33 -3.90 -1.16
CA ARG A 588 39.46 -4.73 -0.32
C ARG A 588 39.54 -6.19 -0.71
N THR A 589 39.32 -7.05 0.26
CA THR A 589 39.13 -8.50 0.05
C THR A 589 37.69 -8.86 0.38
N ALA A 590 37.19 -9.90 -0.27
CA ALA A 590 35.81 -10.32 -0.08
C ALA A 590 35.69 -11.82 0.11
N VAL A 591 34.67 -12.23 0.86
CA VAL A 591 34.13 -13.59 0.88
C VAL A 591 33.03 -13.64 -0.19
N VAL A 592 32.92 -14.73 -0.93
CA VAL A 592 31.82 -15.02 -1.83
C VAL A 592 30.86 -15.99 -1.13
N TRP A 593 29.60 -15.67 -1.10
CA TRP A 593 28.51 -16.47 -0.59
C TRP A 593 27.52 -16.76 -1.72
N ASP A 594 27.32 -18.01 -2.03
CA ASP A 594 26.41 -18.48 -3.09
C ASP A 594 25.14 -19.02 -2.44
N VAL A 595 24.05 -18.27 -2.55
CA VAL A 595 22.75 -18.60 -1.95
C VAL A 595 22.23 -19.96 -2.44
N ALA A 596 22.43 -20.30 -3.72
CA ALA A 596 21.99 -21.57 -4.30
C ALA A 596 22.63 -22.80 -3.62
N THR A 597 23.86 -22.68 -3.09
CA THR A 597 24.61 -23.81 -2.50
C THR A 597 24.74 -23.72 -0.99
N GLN A 598 24.72 -22.52 -0.41
CA GLN A 598 24.96 -22.28 1.02
C GLN A 598 23.69 -21.83 1.77
N GLY A 599 22.58 -21.58 1.04
CA GLY A 599 21.36 -21.02 1.58
C GLY A 599 21.48 -19.52 1.85
N VAL A 600 20.41 -18.94 2.40
CA VAL A 600 20.37 -17.52 2.77
C VAL A 600 21.41 -17.23 3.84
N PRO A 601 22.25 -16.18 3.70
CA PRO A 601 23.25 -15.84 4.71
C PRO A 601 22.58 -15.29 5.98
N HIS A 602 22.83 -15.96 7.12
CA HIS A 602 22.21 -15.58 8.39
C HIS A 602 22.72 -14.22 8.86
N PRO A 603 21.83 -13.30 9.33
CA PRO A 603 22.23 -11.95 9.74
C PRO A 603 23.34 -11.95 10.80
N LEU A 604 23.21 -12.70 11.89
CA LEU A 604 24.21 -12.75 12.97
C LEU A 604 25.35 -13.71 12.67
N GLY A 605 25.04 -14.91 12.16
CA GLY A 605 26.05 -15.96 11.94
C GLY A 605 27.01 -15.64 10.81
N VAL A 606 26.52 -14.93 9.77
CA VAL A 606 27.28 -14.64 8.54
C VAL A 606 27.45 -13.16 8.31
N LEU A 607 26.36 -12.41 8.07
CA LEU A 607 26.42 -11.02 7.61
C LEU A 607 27.04 -10.08 8.66
N GLY A 608 26.72 -10.25 9.93
CA GLY A 608 27.24 -9.44 11.04
C GLY A 608 28.75 -9.49 11.23
N HIS A 609 29.46 -10.41 10.53
CA HIS A 609 30.91 -10.44 10.48
C HIS A 609 31.50 -9.50 9.45
N PHE A 610 30.70 -8.85 8.62
CA PHE A 610 31.10 -7.92 7.57
C PHE A 610 30.49 -6.55 7.81
N SER A 611 31.15 -5.50 7.34
CA SER A 611 30.59 -4.14 7.39
C SER A 611 29.87 -3.76 6.11
N THR A 612 30.11 -4.48 5.02
CA THR A 612 29.56 -4.19 3.71
C THR A 612 29.17 -5.49 3.00
N ALA A 613 27.95 -5.53 2.48
CA ALA A 613 27.49 -6.56 1.56
C ALA A 613 27.43 -5.99 0.14
N VAL A 614 27.83 -6.82 -0.83
CA VAL A 614 27.59 -6.57 -2.25
C VAL A 614 26.74 -7.72 -2.74
N HIS A 615 25.46 -7.47 -2.90
CA HIS A 615 24.50 -8.46 -3.37
C HIS A 615 24.28 -8.29 -4.87
N TYR A 616 24.46 -9.32 -5.64
CA TYR A 616 24.16 -9.28 -7.06
C TYR A 616 23.11 -10.32 -7.44
N THR A 617 22.15 -9.87 -8.24
CA THR A 617 20.98 -10.67 -8.60
C THR A 617 21.04 -11.16 -10.06
N GLY A 618 21.97 -10.64 -10.86
CA GLY A 618 22.01 -10.96 -12.30
C GLY A 618 20.73 -10.47 -13.00
N ALA A 619 20.00 -11.39 -13.61
CA ALA A 619 18.76 -11.12 -14.32
C ALA A 619 17.50 -11.55 -13.54
N VAL A 620 17.62 -11.87 -12.24
CA VAL A 620 16.49 -12.23 -11.37
C VAL A 620 16.25 -11.17 -10.31
N ALA A 621 15.06 -11.13 -9.74
CA ALA A 621 14.77 -10.31 -8.58
C ALA A 621 15.36 -10.95 -7.30
N PRO A 622 15.66 -10.16 -6.25
CA PRO A 622 16.05 -10.69 -4.94
C PRO A 622 15.00 -11.67 -4.39
N GLY A 623 15.43 -12.79 -3.84
CA GLY A 623 14.57 -13.72 -3.13
C GLY A 623 14.08 -13.11 -1.79
N GLY A 624 12.81 -13.33 -1.41
CA GLY A 624 12.23 -12.73 -0.21
C GLY A 624 13.01 -13.04 1.07
N ALA A 625 13.49 -14.26 1.24
CA ALA A 625 14.29 -14.62 2.42
C ALA A 625 15.68 -13.94 2.44
N THR A 626 16.34 -13.81 1.28
CA THR A 626 17.60 -13.06 1.17
C THR A 626 17.37 -11.58 1.49
N GLN A 627 16.27 -11.01 0.98
CA GLN A 627 15.87 -9.62 1.22
C GLN A 627 15.68 -9.33 2.72
N ILE A 628 14.98 -10.23 3.45
CA ILE A 628 14.79 -10.13 4.91
C ILE A 628 16.14 -10.17 5.64
N ALA A 629 17.01 -11.11 5.29
CA ALA A 629 18.33 -11.23 5.92
C ALA A 629 19.22 -9.99 5.68
N VAL A 630 19.17 -9.43 4.47
CA VAL A 630 19.90 -8.19 4.12
C VAL A 630 19.30 -6.98 4.82
N ARG A 631 17.96 -6.92 4.96
CA ARG A 631 17.28 -5.88 5.73
C ARG A 631 17.72 -5.88 7.20
N ASP A 632 17.75 -7.05 7.84
CA ASP A 632 18.20 -7.17 9.22
C ASP A 632 19.66 -6.76 9.39
N PHE A 633 20.50 -7.08 8.41
CA PHE A 633 21.88 -6.60 8.36
C PHE A 633 21.97 -5.06 8.25
N LEU A 634 21.12 -4.43 7.42
CA LEU A 634 21.05 -2.98 7.28
C LEU A 634 20.56 -2.31 8.57
N ASN A 635 19.53 -2.88 9.21
CA ASN A 635 19.00 -2.39 10.49
C ASN A 635 20.06 -2.39 11.61
N GLU A 636 21.06 -3.25 11.51
CA GLU A 636 22.19 -3.29 12.45
C GLU A 636 23.39 -2.43 12.03
N GLY A 637 23.19 -1.55 11.06
CA GLY A 637 24.21 -0.60 10.60
C GLY A 637 25.12 -1.15 9.49
N GLY A 638 24.78 -2.28 8.89
CA GLY A 638 25.42 -2.78 7.68
C GLY A 638 25.25 -1.84 6.48
N LYS A 639 26.09 -2.01 5.48
CA LYS A 639 26.04 -1.23 4.22
C LYS A 639 25.89 -2.16 3.03
N LEU A 640 25.08 -1.74 2.04
CA LEU A 640 24.73 -2.59 0.91
C LEU A 640 25.04 -1.92 -0.44
N ILE A 641 25.62 -2.69 -1.35
CA ILE A 641 25.56 -2.43 -2.79
C ILE A 641 24.72 -3.53 -3.42
N GLU A 642 23.58 -3.15 -3.97
CA GLU A 642 22.65 -4.03 -4.64
C GLU A 642 22.80 -3.86 -6.15
N ALA A 643 23.01 -4.94 -6.93
CA ALA A 643 23.32 -4.84 -8.36
C ALA A 643 22.67 -5.93 -9.19
N GLY A 644 22.00 -5.55 -10.28
CA GLY A 644 21.39 -6.48 -11.23
C GLY A 644 20.27 -5.84 -12.03
N GLU A 645 19.80 -6.53 -13.06
CA GLU A 645 18.74 -6.01 -13.93
C GLU A 645 17.41 -5.80 -13.20
N LEU A 646 17.11 -6.65 -12.21
CA LEU A 646 15.91 -6.60 -11.37
C LEU A 646 16.24 -6.35 -9.89
N ALA A 647 17.42 -5.83 -9.59
CA ALA A 647 17.90 -5.62 -8.23
C ALA A 647 16.99 -4.73 -7.38
N GLY A 648 16.36 -3.71 -7.96
CA GLY A 648 15.37 -2.87 -7.30
C GLY A 648 13.98 -3.49 -7.19
N GLY A 649 13.82 -4.77 -7.46
CA GLY A 649 12.54 -5.49 -7.41
C GLY A 649 11.95 -5.82 -8.78
N ASN A 650 10.88 -6.60 -8.78
CA ASN A 650 10.23 -7.14 -9.99
C ASN A 650 8.96 -6.37 -10.39
N ALA A 651 8.88 -5.08 -10.08
CA ALA A 651 7.70 -4.29 -10.47
C ALA A 651 7.56 -4.17 -11.97
N GLN A 652 6.33 -4.08 -12.42
CA GLN A 652 6.00 -3.76 -13.79
C GLN A 652 6.56 -2.38 -14.16
N VAL A 653 7.04 -2.26 -15.39
CA VAL A 653 7.53 -0.98 -15.93
C VAL A 653 6.43 0.08 -15.88
N GLY A 654 6.76 1.24 -15.35
CA GLY A 654 5.85 2.37 -15.20
C GLY A 654 4.98 2.32 -13.94
N ARG A 655 5.28 1.43 -12.99
CA ARG A 655 4.53 1.26 -11.73
C ARG A 655 5.43 1.43 -10.53
N ALA A 656 4.80 1.81 -9.42
CA ALA A 656 5.45 1.81 -8.12
C ALA A 656 5.82 0.38 -7.69
N GLN A 657 6.84 0.25 -6.87
CA GLN A 657 7.15 -1.00 -6.17
C GLN A 657 6.20 -1.14 -4.98
N THR A 658 5.42 -2.20 -4.93
CA THR A 658 4.61 -2.54 -3.75
C THR A 658 5.46 -3.26 -2.68
N ASN A 659 6.70 -2.83 -2.50
CA ASN A 659 7.67 -3.47 -1.63
C ASN A 659 8.46 -2.38 -0.90
N ASP A 660 8.22 -2.26 0.39
CA ASP A 660 8.85 -1.29 1.28
C ASP A 660 10.39 -1.40 1.28
N PHE A 661 10.95 -2.60 1.08
CA PHE A 661 12.40 -2.76 0.97
C PHE A 661 12.98 -1.96 -0.19
N SER A 662 12.35 -2.02 -1.36
CA SER A 662 12.80 -1.26 -2.54
C SER A 662 12.66 0.24 -2.35
N GLN A 663 11.53 0.69 -1.81
CA GLN A 663 11.26 2.12 -1.63
C GLN A 663 12.07 2.72 -0.48
N TYR A 664 12.09 2.05 0.67
CA TYR A 664 12.74 2.55 1.87
C TYR A 664 14.25 2.31 1.87
N TYR A 665 14.69 1.03 1.73
CA TYR A 665 16.12 0.71 1.86
C TYR A 665 16.91 1.02 0.59
N LEU A 666 16.37 0.73 -0.59
CA LEU A 666 17.06 0.98 -1.86
C LEU A 666 16.78 2.36 -2.45
N GLY A 667 15.75 3.06 -1.98
CA GLY A 667 15.36 4.38 -2.47
C GLY A 667 14.74 4.37 -3.88
N ALA A 668 14.28 3.21 -4.35
CA ALA A 668 13.64 3.03 -5.65
C ALA A 668 12.13 2.90 -5.49
N TYR A 669 11.39 3.96 -5.82
CA TYR A 669 9.93 3.99 -5.74
C TYR A 669 9.28 3.07 -6.76
N GLY A 670 9.79 3.06 -7.98
CA GLY A 670 9.25 2.23 -9.04
C GLY A 670 10.26 1.97 -10.15
N ARG A 671 9.88 1.07 -11.06
CA ARG A 671 10.63 0.76 -12.26
C ARG A 671 10.05 1.53 -13.45
N ALA A 672 10.70 2.63 -13.83
CA ALA A 672 10.20 3.51 -14.89
C ALA A 672 10.28 2.87 -16.30
N SER A 673 11.33 2.11 -16.59
CA SER A 673 11.52 1.44 -17.88
C SER A 673 12.64 0.38 -17.85
N ASN A 674 12.80 -0.33 -18.95
CA ASN A 674 13.93 -1.20 -19.22
C ASN A 674 14.88 -0.52 -20.21
N ALA A 675 16.11 -0.25 -19.81
CA ALA A 675 17.09 0.34 -20.70
C ALA A 675 17.77 -0.72 -21.58
N ARG A 676 17.85 -0.45 -22.87
CA ARG A 676 18.81 -1.12 -23.78
C ARG A 676 20.06 -0.27 -23.88
N ALA A 677 20.74 -0.11 -22.75
CA ALA A 677 21.87 0.78 -22.61
C ALA A 677 23.15 0.16 -23.16
N THR A 678 24.01 0.98 -23.77
CA THR A 678 25.39 0.58 -24.15
C THR A 678 26.44 1.19 -23.24
N GLY A 679 26.03 1.96 -22.24
CA GLY A 679 26.94 2.55 -21.26
C GLY A 679 26.18 3.19 -20.10
N PHE A 680 26.96 3.69 -19.12
CA PHE A 680 26.46 4.44 -17.97
C PHE A 680 27.41 5.58 -17.64
N SER A 681 26.88 6.62 -16.97
CA SER A 681 27.64 7.73 -16.37
C SER A 681 27.14 7.96 -14.94
N GLY A 682 28.04 7.94 -13.98
CA GLY A 682 27.77 8.23 -12.58
C GLY A 682 27.54 9.75 -12.37
N GLU A 683 26.57 10.06 -11.52
CA GLU A 683 26.24 11.40 -11.06
C GLU A 683 26.28 11.45 -9.52
N GLY A 684 26.11 12.62 -8.91
CA GLY A 684 26.04 12.74 -7.44
C GLY A 684 27.16 11.98 -6.72
N ALA A 685 26.81 11.04 -5.89
CA ALA A 685 27.74 10.21 -5.13
C ALA A 685 28.64 9.32 -6.00
N LEU A 686 28.20 8.94 -7.20
CA LEU A 686 28.97 8.14 -8.16
C LEU A 686 29.66 8.98 -9.24
N ALA A 687 29.69 10.29 -9.12
CA ALA A 687 30.30 11.19 -10.11
C ALA A 687 31.74 10.79 -10.45
N GLY A 688 32.04 10.74 -11.77
CA GLY A 688 33.32 10.30 -12.31
C GLY A 688 33.44 8.79 -12.57
N ALA A 689 32.44 7.99 -12.23
CA ALA A 689 32.30 6.62 -12.74
C ALA A 689 31.62 6.66 -14.11
N ALA A 690 32.13 5.93 -15.08
CA ALA A 690 31.51 5.77 -16.39
C ALA A 690 32.06 4.49 -17.04
N GLY A 691 31.26 3.88 -17.92
CA GLY A 691 31.71 2.67 -18.60
C GLY A 691 30.78 2.22 -19.72
N THR A 692 31.34 1.39 -20.62
CA THR A 692 30.57 0.70 -21.64
C THR A 692 29.91 -0.53 -21.04
N LEU A 693 28.64 -0.74 -21.31
CA LEU A 693 27.85 -1.90 -20.91
C LEU A 693 27.71 -2.89 -22.07
N GLY A 694 27.63 -4.18 -21.77
CA GLY A 694 27.42 -5.23 -22.74
C GLY A 694 27.08 -6.57 -22.09
N ALA A 695 26.80 -7.56 -22.94
CA ALA A 695 26.41 -8.89 -22.47
C ALA A 695 27.54 -9.54 -21.65
N ALA A 696 27.19 -10.15 -20.53
CA ALA A 696 28.06 -11.02 -19.76
C ALA A 696 27.79 -12.50 -20.09
N PRO A 697 28.76 -13.42 -19.89
CA PRO A 697 28.53 -14.84 -20.12
C PRO A 697 27.36 -15.38 -19.27
N GLY A 698 26.29 -15.79 -19.94
CA GLY A 698 25.06 -16.29 -19.30
C GLY A 698 24.10 -15.22 -18.78
N ASN A 699 24.38 -13.95 -19.04
CA ASN A 699 23.50 -12.84 -18.79
C ASN A 699 23.61 -11.80 -19.93
N PRO A 700 22.62 -11.72 -20.82
CA PRO A 700 22.70 -10.89 -22.03
C PRO A 700 22.49 -9.38 -21.80
N LEU A 701 22.12 -8.91 -20.65
CA LEU A 701 21.70 -7.53 -20.34
C LEU A 701 20.47 -7.11 -21.20
N ASN A 702 19.36 -7.76 -20.98
CA ASN A 702 18.15 -7.51 -21.77
C ASN A 702 17.25 -6.43 -21.18
N ALA A 703 17.33 -6.18 -19.88
CA ALA A 703 16.36 -5.42 -19.12
C ALA A 703 16.99 -4.60 -17.99
N ALA A 704 18.09 -3.87 -18.29
CA ALA A 704 18.72 -2.98 -17.30
C ALA A 704 17.69 -2.06 -16.65
N GLY A 705 17.61 -2.04 -15.32
CA GLY A 705 16.56 -1.36 -14.58
C GLY A 705 16.72 0.15 -14.61
N VAL A 706 15.67 0.87 -14.98
CA VAL A 706 15.55 2.33 -14.82
C VAL A 706 14.56 2.57 -13.69
N TYR A 707 14.96 3.34 -12.68
CA TYR A 707 14.17 3.52 -11.46
C TYR A 707 13.68 4.95 -11.31
N THR A 708 12.50 5.12 -10.72
CA THR A 708 12.06 6.38 -10.12
C THR A 708 12.64 6.43 -8.71
N VAL A 709 13.22 7.57 -8.35
CA VAL A 709 13.79 7.78 -7.01
C VAL A 709 12.67 8.04 -6.02
N THR A 710 12.70 7.41 -4.85
CA THR A 710 11.61 7.54 -3.86
C THR A 710 11.42 9.00 -3.43
N SER A 711 12.49 9.76 -3.20
CA SER A 711 12.42 11.18 -2.85
C SER A 711 11.88 12.10 -3.96
N ASP A 712 11.78 11.62 -5.20
CA ASP A 712 11.15 12.38 -6.29
C ASP A 712 9.61 12.23 -6.28
N THR A 713 9.08 11.25 -5.54
CA THR A 713 7.65 10.95 -5.41
C THR A 713 7.14 11.22 -3.99
N LEU A 714 7.85 10.73 -2.98
CA LEU A 714 7.55 10.95 -1.57
C LEU A 714 8.50 12.05 -1.06
N ASP A 715 7.97 13.26 -0.91
CA ASP A 715 8.76 14.42 -0.47
C ASP A 715 9.48 14.17 0.85
N PRO A 716 10.82 14.29 0.92
CA PRO A 716 11.59 14.05 2.13
C PRO A 716 11.30 15.03 3.30
N GLU A 717 10.66 16.16 3.06
CA GLU A 717 10.20 17.04 4.13
C GLU A 717 8.98 16.43 4.85
N THR A 718 8.11 15.76 4.09
CA THR A 718 6.93 15.06 4.60
C THR A 718 7.27 13.64 5.05
N PHE A 719 8.10 12.94 4.28
CA PHE A 719 8.48 11.54 4.47
C PHE A 719 10.01 11.39 4.65
N PRO A 720 10.59 11.91 5.75
CA PRO A 720 12.05 11.96 5.92
C PRO A 720 12.74 10.59 5.95
N GLN A 721 12.00 9.51 6.22
CA GLN A 721 12.51 8.15 6.21
C GLN A 721 12.90 7.65 4.82
N PHE A 722 12.36 8.23 3.75
CA PHE A 722 12.59 7.80 2.36
C PHE A 722 13.71 8.58 1.66
N GLY A 723 14.60 9.24 2.40
CA GLY A 723 15.70 10.03 1.86
C GLY A 723 16.57 9.26 0.86
N SER A 724 16.48 9.61 -0.42
CA SER A 724 17.19 8.94 -1.52
C SER A 724 17.61 9.94 -2.61
N ALA A 725 18.58 9.57 -3.44
CA ALA A 725 19.05 10.39 -4.52
C ALA A 725 19.47 9.56 -5.73
N GLN A 726 19.26 10.12 -6.93
CA GLN A 726 19.85 9.55 -8.14
C GLN A 726 21.39 9.58 -8.06
N ALA A 727 22.02 8.56 -8.62
CA ALA A 727 23.48 8.45 -8.60
C ALA A 727 24.11 8.13 -9.96
N GLY A 728 23.32 7.93 -10.99
CA GLY A 728 23.84 7.70 -12.34
C GLY A 728 22.75 7.52 -13.38
N VAL A 729 23.11 7.68 -14.64
CA VAL A 729 22.24 7.59 -15.81
C VAL A 729 22.80 6.62 -16.83
N TYR A 730 21.92 6.02 -17.62
CA TYR A 730 22.32 5.24 -18.78
C TYR A 730 22.73 6.15 -19.94
N THR A 731 23.69 5.67 -20.71
CA THR A 731 24.19 6.35 -21.92
C THR A 731 24.08 5.41 -23.14
N GLY A 732 24.04 6.01 -24.34
CA GLY A 732 23.89 5.27 -25.60
C GLY A 732 22.49 4.70 -25.83
N THR A 733 21.50 5.13 -25.06
CA THR A 733 20.08 4.91 -25.34
C THR A 733 19.56 6.08 -26.16
N ALA A 734 18.62 5.81 -27.09
CA ALA A 734 17.82 6.90 -27.62
C ALA A 734 16.90 7.38 -26.49
N ASN A 735 17.10 8.64 -26.03
CA ASN A 735 16.14 9.27 -25.14
C ASN A 735 15.02 9.89 -25.98
N PRO A 736 13.80 9.30 -25.99
CA PRO A 736 12.71 9.82 -26.81
C PRO A 736 12.19 11.18 -26.32
N TYR A 737 12.62 11.63 -25.15
CA TYR A 737 12.22 12.89 -24.51
C TYR A 737 13.34 13.94 -24.46
N ALA A 738 14.49 13.68 -25.06
CA ALA A 738 15.48 14.73 -25.25
C ALA A 738 14.91 15.84 -26.16
N PRO A 739 15.33 17.11 -26.02
CA PRO A 739 14.91 18.22 -26.90
C PRO A 739 15.00 17.81 -28.37
N TYR A 740 14.04 18.27 -29.18
CA TYR A 740 14.00 17.98 -30.61
C TYR A 740 15.21 18.61 -31.34
N GLU A 741 15.48 19.87 -31.03
CA GLU A 741 16.68 20.59 -31.47
C GLU A 741 17.36 21.24 -30.26
N GLY A 742 18.68 21.51 -30.33
CA GLY A 742 19.43 22.19 -29.29
C GLY A 742 19.56 21.45 -27.97
N GLN A 743 19.35 22.17 -26.84
CA GLN A 743 19.51 21.68 -25.49
C GLN A 743 18.27 21.90 -24.60
N TRP A 744 17.30 22.70 -25.06
CA TRP A 744 16.14 23.07 -24.27
C TRP A 744 14.85 22.92 -25.06
N MET A 745 13.76 22.61 -24.36
CA MET A 745 12.42 22.55 -24.90
C MET A 745 11.42 23.14 -23.90
N ALA A 746 10.20 23.41 -24.31
CA ALA A 746 9.09 23.71 -23.40
C ALA A 746 8.40 22.40 -22.98
N ALA A 747 8.02 22.31 -21.72
CA ALA A 747 7.45 21.10 -21.12
C ALA A 747 6.32 21.43 -20.16
N ALA A 748 5.24 20.65 -20.24
CA ALA A 748 4.20 20.53 -19.23
C ALA A 748 4.17 19.07 -18.76
N THR A 749 4.66 18.81 -17.54
CA THR A 749 4.60 17.49 -16.93
C THR A 749 3.20 17.19 -16.44
N HIS A 750 2.83 15.93 -16.31
CA HIS A 750 1.53 15.55 -15.79
C HIS A 750 1.33 16.00 -14.33
N GLN A 751 0.12 16.46 -14.04
CA GLN A 751 -0.49 16.61 -12.71
C GLN A 751 -1.99 16.38 -12.86
N ASP A 752 -2.60 15.78 -11.86
CA ASP A 752 -4.03 15.46 -11.87
C ASP A 752 -4.90 16.72 -11.85
N ASN A 753 -6.00 16.70 -12.58
CA ASN A 753 -7.02 17.75 -12.61
C ASN A 753 -6.48 19.15 -12.93
N ASP A 754 -5.63 19.22 -13.93
CA ASP A 754 -4.84 20.41 -14.27
C ASP A 754 -5.15 20.95 -15.68
N TRP A 755 -4.95 22.25 -15.90
CA TRP A 755 -5.03 22.88 -17.22
C TRP A 755 -3.91 23.90 -17.40
N ARG A 756 -2.85 23.52 -18.08
CA ARG A 756 -1.66 24.35 -18.35
C ARG A 756 -1.70 24.89 -19.74
N ARG A 757 -1.46 26.19 -19.89
CA ARG A 757 -1.47 26.88 -21.17
C ARG A 757 -0.13 27.52 -21.48
N LEU A 758 0.43 27.22 -22.67
CA LEU A 758 1.55 27.94 -23.30
C LEU A 758 0.99 28.82 -24.40
N THR A 759 0.89 30.11 -24.15
CA THR A 759 0.10 31.05 -24.94
C THR A 759 0.98 32.07 -25.69
N ARG A 760 0.62 32.35 -26.94
CA ARG A 760 1.25 33.35 -27.77
C ARG A 760 0.24 34.12 -28.63
N THR A 761 0.36 35.44 -28.68
CA THR A 761 -0.37 36.25 -29.66
C THR A 761 0.42 36.36 -31.00
N VAL A 762 -0.25 36.06 -32.11
CA VAL A 762 0.29 36.23 -33.48
C VAL A 762 -0.46 37.32 -34.22
N ASP A 763 0.27 38.21 -34.89
CA ASP A 763 -0.31 39.32 -35.66
C ASP A 763 -0.41 38.94 -37.14
N LEU A 764 -1.63 38.64 -37.58
CA LEU A 764 -1.96 38.30 -38.98
C LEU A 764 -2.76 39.42 -39.67
N THR A 765 -2.76 40.65 -39.15
CA THR A 765 -3.57 41.78 -39.68
C THR A 765 -3.25 42.15 -41.13
N GLY A 766 -2.02 41.92 -41.61
CA GLY A 766 -1.60 42.11 -42.97
C GLY A 766 -1.59 40.88 -43.87
N VAL A 767 -2.09 39.75 -43.37
CA VAL A 767 -2.05 38.42 -44.02
C VAL A 767 -3.42 38.08 -44.56
N SER A 768 -3.52 37.55 -45.79
CA SER A 768 -4.74 37.00 -46.34
C SER A 768 -4.80 35.45 -46.13
N ALA A 769 -6.00 34.86 -46.17
CA ALA A 769 -6.14 33.39 -46.09
C ALA A 769 -5.44 32.67 -47.27
N ALA A 770 -5.31 33.33 -48.44
CA ALA A 770 -4.58 32.78 -49.59
C ALA A 770 -3.08 32.65 -49.34
N ASP A 771 -2.52 33.40 -48.37
CA ASP A 771 -1.13 33.33 -47.95
C ASP A 771 -0.84 32.14 -47.02
N LYS A 772 -1.87 31.36 -46.64
CA LYS A 772 -1.77 30.13 -45.81
C LYS A 772 -0.87 30.31 -44.59
N PRO A 773 -1.27 31.19 -43.66
CA PRO A 773 -0.54 31.27 -42.39
C PRO A 773 -0.69 29.97 -41.61
N GLU A 774 0.41 29.47 -41.01
CA GLU A 774 0.44 28.22 -40.27
C GLU A 774 1.40 28.29 -39.10
N LEU A 775 1.06 27.54 -38.03
CA LEU A 775 1.97 27.25 -36.93
C LEU A 775 2.48 25.82 -37.08
N ARG A 776 3.81 25.66 -37.06
CA ARG A 776 4.49 24.37 -37.04
C ARG A 776 5.17 24.18 -35.69
N LEU A 777 5.08 22.97 -35.13
CA LEU A 777 5.68 22.60 -33.86
C LEU A 777 6.28 21.19 -33.97
N ALA A 778 7.40 20.96 -33.33
CA ALA A 778 7.78 19.64 -32.91
C ALA A 778 7.03 19.37 -31.58
N LEU A 779 6.16 18.38 -31.53
CA LEU A 779 5.45 17.95 -30.35
C LEU A 779 5.81 16.51 -30.01
N ASN A 780 5.96 16.25 -28.72
CA ASN A 780 6.04 14.92 -28.16
C ASN A 780 5.04 14.86 -27.00
N TRP A 781 4.09 13.93 -27.05
CA TRP A 781 3.11 13.78 -25.99
C TRP A 781 3.06 12.33 -25.52
N ASN A 782 2.90 12.18 -24.22
CA ASN A 782 2.65 10.93 -23.54
C ASN A 782 1.66 11.24 -22.42
N THR A 783 0.40 11.06 -22.71
CA THR A 783 -0.76 11.42 -21.89
C THR A 783 -1.60 10.18 -21.67
N GLU A 784 -2.50 10.19 -20.72
CA GLU A 784 -3.46 9.11 -20.56
C GLU A 784 -4.42 9.08 -21.75
N PRO A 785 -4.52 7.91 -22.46
CA PRO A 785 -5.35 7.84 -23.66
C PRO A 785 -6.83 8.07 -23.35
N GLY A 786 -7.42 9.09 -23.97
CA GLY A 786 -8.84 9.43 -23.88
C GLY A 786 -9.22 10.26 -22.65
N TYR A 787 -8.34 10.43 -21.67
CA TYR A 787 -8.55 11.18 -20.43
C TYR A 787 -7.74 12.46 -20.40
N ASP A 788 -6.45 12.38 -20.68
CA ASP A 788 -5.57 13.54 -20.77
C ASP A 788 -5.42 14.00 -22.21
N HIS A 789 -5.48 15.30 -22.44
CA HIS A 789 -5.52 15.86 -23.78
C HIS A 789 -4.53 17.02 -23.97
N ALA A 790 -3.79 17.00 -25.08
CA ALA A 790 -3.14 18.18 -25.59
C ALA A 790 -3.98 18.79 -26.73
N VAL A 791 -4.23 20.09 -26.69
CA VAL A 791 -4.99 20.83 -27.69
C VAL A 791 -4.26 22.11 -28.09
N LEU A 792 -4.42 22.53 -29.34
CA LEU A 792 -4.08 23.91 -29.70
C LEU A 792 -5.36 24.74 -29.71
N GLU A 793 -5.58 25.52 -28.66
CA GLU A 793 -6.67 26.49 -28.57
C GLU A 793 -6.33 27.73 -29.42
N ALA A 794 -7.32 28.34 -30.04
CA ALA A 794 -7.20 29.57 -30.76
C ALA A 794 -8.46 30.46 -30.63
N HIS A 795 -8.23 31.76 -30.54
CA HIS A 795 -9.31 32.77 -30.64
C HIS A 795 -8.79 34.07 -31.22
N THR A 796 -9.70 34.92 -31.71
CA THR A 796 -9.33 36.30 -32.09
C THR A 796 -9.03 37.09 -30.82
N ALA A 797 -7.86 37.71 -30.76
CA ALA A 797 -7.42 38.46 -29.57
C ALA A 797 -8.47 39.49 -29.11
N GLY A 798 -8.97 39.30 -27.89
CA GLY A 798 -9.99 40.15 -27.29
C GLY A 798 -11.45 39.78 -27.65
N ALA A 799 -11.68 38.67 -28.38
CA ALA A 799 -13.02 38.10 -28.64
C ALA A 799 -13.19 36.77 -27.88
N ASP A 800 -14.42 36.36 -27.67
CA ASP A 800 -14.76 35.10 -27.01
C ASP A 800 -15.17 34.03 -28.04
N ASP A 801 -14.37 33.90 -29.12
CA ASP A 801 -14.59 32.95 -30.23
C ASP A 801 -13.61 31.77 -30.17
N TRP A 802 -13.40 31.24 -28.97
CA TRP A 802 -12.49 30.13 -28.72
C TRP A 802 -12.86 28.85 -29.46
N THR A 803 -11.86 28.20 -30.06
CA THR A 803 -11.97 26.85 -30.65
C THR A 803 -10.65 26.12 -30.49
N THR A 804 -10.65 24.79 -30.62
CA THR A 804 -9.41 24.03 -30.82
C THR A 804 -9.19 23.74 -32.29
N LEU A 805 -7.92 23.79 -32.73
CA LEU A 805 -7.56 23.61 -34.13
C LEU A 805 -7.21 22.16 -34.46
N PRO A 806 -7.69 21.63 -35.61
CA PRO A 806 -7.26 20.33 -36.09
C PRO A 806 -5.82 20.44 -36.63
N GLU A 807 -5.02 19.40 -36.41
CA GLU A 807 -3.72 19.23 -36.99
C GLU A 807 -3.87 18.79 -38.47
N ALA A 808 -3.07 19.40 -39.38
CA ALA A 808 -3.25 19.21 -40.83
C ALA A 808 -2.92 17.78 -41.33
N GLY A 809 -2.07 17.05 -40.65
CA GLY A 809 -1.70 15.66 -40.95
C GLY A 809 -2.66 14.61 -40.39
N GLY A 810 -3.64 15.03 -39.55
CA GLY A 810 -4.64 14.13 -38.94
C GLY A 810 -4.18 13.49 -37.63
N ALA A 811 -3.21 14.10 -36.92
CA ALA A 811 -2.79 13.63 -35.60
C ALA A 811 -3.85 13.90 -34.52
N THR A 812 -4.63 14.99 -34.66
CA THR A 812 -5.73 15.29 -33.74
C THR A 812 -6.97 14.48 -34.05
N SER A 813 -7.75 14.16 -33.02
CA SER A 813 -9.04 13.48 -33.07
C SER A 813 -10.16 14.39 -32.58
N THR A 814 -11.37 14.21 -33.14
CA THR A 814 -12.62 14.79 -32.61
C THR A 814 -13.35 13.85 -31.65
N THR A 815 -12.71 12.74 -31.28
CA THR A 815 -13.26 11.86 -30.26
C THR A 815 -13.39 12.66 -28.95
N VAL A 816 -14.58 12.62 -28.38
CA VAL A 816 -14.83 13.29 -27.12
C VAL A 816 -14.09 12.59 -25.97
N PRO A 817 -13.64 13.33 -24.96
CA PRO A 817 -13.09 12.73 -23.74
C PRO A 817 -14.12 11.79 -23.08
N ASP A 818 -13.64 10.68 -22.55
CA ASP A 818 -14.54 9.71 -21.91
C ASP A 818 -15.20 10.33 -20.66
N GLU A 819 -14.53 11.21 -19.93
CA GLU A 819 -15.03 11.95 -18.77
C GLU A 819 -16.10 13.00 -19.15
N CYS A 820 -16.15 13.43 -20.39
CA CYS A 820 -17.18 14.36 -20.84
C CYS A 820 -18.57 13.72 -20.75
N GLU A 821 -18.69 12.45 -21.12
CA GLU A 821 -19.95 11.70 -20.99
C GLU A 821 -20.36 11.49 -19.53
N ALA A 822 -19.38 11.31 -18.64
CA ALA A 822 -19.59 11.22 -17.20
C ALA A 822 -19.93 12.59 -16.57
N GLY A 823 -19.60 13.68 -17.23
CA GLY A 823 -19.92 15.06 -16.84
C GLY A 823 -18.89 15.73 -15.91
N PHE A 824 -18.03 14.97 -15.24
CA PHE A 824 -17.11 15.55 -14.27
C PHE A 824 -15.95 16.36 -14.92
N PHE A 825 -15.55 16.03 -16.14
CA PHE A 825 -14.56 16.81 -16.88
C PHE A 825 -15.02 18.25 -17.15
N LEU A 826 -16.32 18.43 -17.47
CA LEU A 826 -16.93 19.74 -17.62
C LEU A 826 -17.18 20.44 -16.26
N GLN A 827 -17.28 19.69 -15.16
CA GLN A 827 -17.38 20.26 -13.81
C GLN A 827 -16.00 20.73 -13.32
N GLY A 828 -14.95 19.91 -13.49
CA GLY A 828 -13.57 20.27 -13.14
C GLY A 828 -13.04 21.41 -14.00
N HIS A 829 -13.38 21.41 -15.31
CA HIS A 829 -12.93 22.38 -16.29
C HIS A 829 -14.10 23.03 -17.06
N PRO A 830 -14.87 23.93 -16.46
CA PRO A 830 -16.05 24.52 -17.09
C PRO A 830 -15.78 25.25 -18.41
N PHE A 831 -14.56 25.69 -18.63
CA PHE A 831 -14.13 26.32 -19.90
C PHE A 831 -14.23 25.35 -21.10
N LEU A 832 -14.19 24.03 -20.88
CA LEU A 832 -14.40 23.03 -21.93
C LEU A 832 -15.79 23.14 -22.60
N GLY A 833 -16.77 23.72 -21.94
CA GLY A 833 -18.07 24.01 -22.53
C GLY A 833 -18.03 24.87 -23.78
N ARG A 834 -16.88 25.51 -24.11
CA ARG A 834 -16.62 26.16 -25.39
C ARG A 834 -16.40 25.19 -26.54
N TYR A 835 -15.94 23.98 -26.26
CA TYR A 835 -15.53 22.97 -27.24
C TYR A 835 -16.40 21.71 -27.22
N LEU A 836 -17.02 21.43 -26.09
CA LEU A 836 -17.80 20.23 -25.81
C LEU A 836 -19.20 20.59 -25.34
N THR A 837 -20.18 19.75 -25.64
CA THR A 837 -21.54 19.86 -25.08
C THR A 837 -22.01 18.52 -24.60
N LEU A 838 -22.34 18.41 -23.32
CA LEU A 838 -22.97 17.23 -22.74
C LEU A 838 -24.50 17.38 -22.88
N GLY A 839 -25.13 16.49 -23.66
CA GLY A 839 -26.55 16.42 -23.88
C GLY A 839 -27.15 15.10 -23.36
N ASN A 840 -28.43 14.92 -23.55
CA ASN A 840 -29.12 13.67 -23.17
C ASN A 840 -28.66 12.43 -23.97
N ASP A 841 -28.05 12.65 -25.13
CA ASP A 841 -27.60 11.60 -26.03
C ASP A 841 -26.04 11.43 -25.98
N GLY A 842 -25.41 11.90 -24.89
CA GLY A 842 -23.97 11.86 -24.69
C GLY A 842 -23.26 13.19 -24.98
N CYS A 843 -21.92 13.14 -24.96
CA CYS A 843 -21.08 14.30 -25.21
C CYS A 843 -20.81 14.48 -26.71
N THR A 844 -20.80 15.75 -27.16
CA THR A 844 -20.52 16.09 -28.57
C THR A 844 -19.29 16.97 -28.71
N PRO A 845 -18.47 16.81 -29.79
CA PRO A 845 -17.23 17.57 -29.99
C PRO A 845 -17.49 18.98 -30.53
N THR A 846 -18.53 19.64 -30.06
CA THR A 846 -18.88 21.03 -30.43
C THR A 846 -19.49 21.71 -29.22
N GLY A 847 -18.91 22.83 -28.84
CA GLY A 847 -19.37 23.62 -27.69
C GLY A 847 -20.02 24.93 -28.09
N THR A 848 -20.03 25.91 -27.18
CA THR A 848 -20.71 27.19 -27.34
C THR A 848 -20.04 28.10 -28.35
N SER A 849 -18.75 28.00 -28.58
CA SER A 849 -17.98 28.87 -29.50
C SER A 849 -17.14 28.09 -30.52
N GLY A 850 -16.76 26.86 -30.27
CA GLY A 850 -15.83 26.10 -31.10
C GLY A 850 -16.02 24.62 -31.12
N ALA A 851 -15.07 23.92 -31.70
CA ALA A 851 -15.02 22.49 -31.86
C ALA A 851 -13.90 21.89 -31.02
N TRP A 852 -14.01 20.60 -30.72
CA TRP A 852 -13.01 19.78 -30.05
C TRP A 852 -12.10 19.07 -31.04
N ASN A 853 -10.78 19.28 -30.91
CA ASN A 853 -9.73 18.56 -31.64
C ASN A 853 -8.58 18.36 -30.67
N SER A 854 -8.24 17.12 -30.32
CA SER A 854 -7.22 16.84 -29.31
C SER A 854 -6.21 15.79 -29.74
N LEU A 855 -5.04 15.83 -29.13
CA LEU A 855 -4.03 14.79 -29.10
C LEU A 855 -4.13 14.07 -27.75
N THR A 856 -4.13 12.75 -27.73
CA THR A 856 -4.16 11.95 -26.50
C THR A 856 -3.34 10.68 -26.70
N GLY A 857 -2.97 9.99 -25.60
CA GLY A 857 -2.14 8.79 -25.62
C GLY A 857 -0.65 9.12 -25.89
N SER A 858 0.02 8.38 -26.76
CA SER A 858 1.46 8.55 -27.00
C SER A 858 1.77 8.85 -28.46
N SER A 859 2.59 9.87 -28.69
CA SER A 859 3.18 10.16 -30.00
C SER A 859 4.30 9.17 -30.39
N ASN A 860 4.78 8.35 -29.42
CA ASN A 860 5.95 7.49 -29.58
C ASN A 860 7.21 8.25 -30.06
N GLY A 861 7.44 9.42 -29.52
CA GLY A 861 8.55 10.32 -29.84
C GLY A 861 8.07 11.59 -30.53
N TRP A 862 9.03 12.40 -30.99
CA TRP A 862 8.76 13.69 -31.61
C TRP A 862 8.03 13.57 -32.94
N GLN A 863 6.96 14.36 -33.10
CA GLN A 863 6.18 14.51 -34.34
C GLN A 863 6.21 15.97 -34.77
N GLN A 864 6.39 16.20 -36.07
CA GLN A 864 6.20 17.55 -36.68
C GLN A 864 4.71 17.72 -36.95
N VAL A 865 4.07 18.65 -36.25
CA VAL A 865 2.65 18.97 -36.39
C VAL A 865 2.45 20.35 -37.01
N VAL A 866 1.38 20.52 -37.78
CA VAL A 866 1.07 21.76 -38.50
C VAL A 866 -0.38 22.16 -38.24
N PHE A 867 -0.59 23.39 -37.85
CA PHE A 867 -1.93 23.97 -37.61
C PHE A 867 -2.19 25.12 -38.59
N ASP A 868 -3.29 25.04 -39.35
CA ASP A 868 -3.71 26.08 -40.29
C ASP A 868 -4.34 27.26 -39.55
N LEU A 869 -3.78 28.44 -39.73
CA LEU A 869 -4.24 29.68 -39.14
C LEU A 869 -5.04 30.58 -40.12
N SER A 870 -5.43 30.05 -41.29
CA SER A 870 -6.11 30.85 -42.34
C SER A 870 -7.42 31.46 -41.91
N ALA A 871 -8.09 30.85 -40.91
CA ALA A 871 -9.33 31.35 -40.29
C ALA A 871 -9.11 32.70 -39.54
N TYR A 872 -7.88 32.98 -39.13
CA TYR A 872 -7.48 34.19 -38.39
C TYR A 872 -6.77 35.22 -39.25
N ALA A 873 -6.69 35.02 -40.60
CA ALA A 873 -6.09 35.95 -41.50
C ALA A 873 -6.80 37.33 -41.42
N GLY A 874 -6.04 38.39 -41.39
CA GLY A 874 -6.54 39.76 -41.22
C GLY A 874 -6.82 40.16 -39.77
N THR A 875 -6.51 39.30 -38.78
CA THR A 875 -6.74 39.60 -37.36
C THR A 875 -5.45 39.39 -36.53
N LYS A 876 -5.56 39.62 -35.22
CA LYS A 876 -4.60 39.08 -34.24
C LYS A 876 -5.24 37.85 -33.61
N ALA A 877 -4.53 36.74 -33.67
CA ALA A 877 -4.95 35.50 -33.00
C ALA A 877 -4.14 35.29 -31.73
N GLU A 878 -4.79 34.81 -30.70
CA GLU A 878 -4.15 34.22 -29.52
C GLU A 878 -4.22 32.71 -29.65
N LEU A 879 -3.07 32.06 -29.54
CA LEU A 879 -2.89 30.64 -29.65
C LEU A 879 -2.38 30.10 -28.32
N SER A 880 -3.00 29.01 -27.79
CA SER A 880 -2.56 28.33 -26.55
C SER A 880 -2.37 26.86 -26.81
N LEU A 881 -1.14 26.36 -26.70
CA LEU A 881 -0.89 24.95 -26.57
C LEU A 881 -1.22 24.57 -25.14
N SER A 882 -2.26 23.79 -24.96
CA SER A 882 -2.83 23.43 -23.66
C SER A 882 -2.67 21.97 -23.38
N TYR A 883 -2.33 21.64 -22.15
CA TYR A 883 -2.38 20.30 -21.59
C TYR A 883 -3.46 20.26 -20.51
N ILE A 884 -4.46 19.38 -20.66
CA ILE A 884 -5.66 19.29 -19.84
C ILE A 884 -5.71 17.86 -19.34
N THR A 885 -5.82 17.69 -18.02
CA THR A 885 -5.81 16.39 -17.36
C THR A 885 -7.08 16.19 -16.53
N ASP A 886 -7.44 14.93 -16.36
CA ASP A 886 -8.47 14.53 -15.42
C ASP A 886 -7.91 14.38 -13.97
N PRO A 887 -8.71 14.05 -12.95
CA PRO A 887 -8.22 13.81 -11.60
C PRO A 887 -7.65 12.40 -11.38
N GLY A 888 -7.05 11.79 -12.39
CA GLY A 888 -6.55 10.41 -12.35
C GLY A 888 -5.10 10.26 -12.78
N SER A 889 -4.73 9.01 -13.01
CA SER A 889 -3.39 8.64 -13.49
C SER A 889 -3.07 9.33 -14.81
N GLY A 890 -1.82 9.72 -15.04
CA GLY A 890 -1.43 10.34 -16.30
C GLY A 890 -0.14 9.77 -16.89
N GLY A 891 0.15 10.27 -18.07
CA GLY A 891 1.40 10.02 -18.76
C GLY A 891 2.53 10.94 -18.29
N ARG A 892 3.55 11.11 -19.13
CA ARG A 892 4.70 11.99 -18.82
C ARG A 892 4.41 13.46 -19.07
N GLY A 893 3.38 13.78 -19.86
CA GLY A 893 3.00 15.13 -20.22
C GLY A 893 3.21 15.48 -21.68
N VAL A 894 3.26 16.77 -21.97
CA VAL A 894 3.36 17.35 -23.31
C VAL A 894 4.61 18.21 -23.44
N PHE A 895 5.36 17.99 -24.51
CA PHE A 895 6.63 18.63 -24.78
C PHE A 895 6.59 19.30 -26.15
N ALA A 896 7.07 20.52 -26.21
CA ALA A 896 7.09 21.33 -27.44
C ALA A 896 8.48 21.91 -27.72
N ASP A 897 8.87 21.88 -29.00
CA ASP A 897 10.11 22.43 -29.46
C ASP A 897 9.93 22.95 -30.90
N ASP A 898 10.91 23.69 -31.38
CA ASP A 898 10.97 24.18 -32.75
C ASP A 898 9.66 24.79 -33.28
N ALA A 899 9.08 25.73 -32.49
CA ALA A 899 7.85 26.41 -32.82
C ALA A 899 8.07 27.47 -33.91
N ARG A 900 7.47 27.31 -35.09
CA ARG A 900 7.65 28.19 -36.25
C ARG A 900 6.31 28.71 -36.75
N LEU A 901 6.22 30.05 -36.86
CA LEU A 901 5.13 30.71 -37.57
C LEU A 901 5.57 30.97 -39.03
N ALA A 902 4.79 30.46 -39.98
CA ALA A 902 5.07 30.67 -41.42
C ALA A 902 3.87 31.32 -42.13
N VAL A 903 4.14 32.13 -43.18
CA VAL A 903 3.14 32.73 -44.08
C VAL A 903 3.60 32.51 -45.49
N GLY A 904 2.78 31.89 -46.35
CA GLY A 904 3.16 31.58 -47.73
C GLY A 904 4.36 30.63 -47.83
N GLY A 905 4.59 29.81 -46.82
CA GLY A 905 5.76 28.92 -46.70
C GLY A 905 7.06 29.65 -46.27
N VAL A 906 6.97 30.93 -45.96
CA VAL A 906 8.12 31.72 -45.47
C VAL A 906 8.01 31.89 -43.96
N GLU A 907 9.05 31.47 -43.24
CA GLU A 907 9.13 31.62 -41.79
C GLU A 907 9.13 33.12 -41.40
N GLN A 908 8.23 33.47 -40.48
CA GLN A 908 8.11 34.84 -39.93
C GLN A 908 8.71 34.94 -38.54
N ALA A 909 8.66 33.85 -37.75
CA ALA A 909 9.20 33.74 -36.42
C ALA A 909 9.45 32.27 -36.06
N SER A 910 10.50 32.04 -35.27
CA SER A 910 10.80 30.74 -34.67
C SER A 910 11.18 30.87 -33.21
N GLU A 911 10.94 29.78 -32.44
CA GLU A 911 11.30 29.66 -31.04
C GLU A 911 11.69 28.20 -30.72
N GLY A 912 12.95 27.99 -30.37
CA GLY A 912 13.51 26.70 -29.94
C GLY A 912 13.72 26.61 -28.42
N PHE A 913 13.18 27.55 -27.67
CA PHE A 913 13.21 27.57 -26.19
C PHE A 913 14.61 27.55 -25.56
N GLU A 914 15.66 27.81 -26.31
CA GLU A 914 17.05 27.69 -25.86
C GLU A 914 17.44 28.67 -24.74
N THR A 915 16.85 29.87 -24.66
CA THR A 915 17.18 30.90 -23.68
C THR A 915 16.04 31.26 -22.74
N SER A 916 14.80 31.20 -23.23
CA SER A 916 13.57 31.50 -22.51
C SER A 916 12.37 30.83 -23.20
N LEU A 917 11.16 31.03 -22.72
CA LEU A 917 9.94 30.67 -23.46
C LEU A 917 9.68 31.65 -24.66
N GLY A 918 10.57 32.63 -24.90
CA GLY A 918 10.49 33.58 -26.00
C GLY A 918 9.25 34.47 -25.95
N ALA A 919 8.48 34.44 -27.04
CA ALA A 919 7.23 35.17 -27.14
C ALA A 919 6.02 34.42 -26.54
N TRP A 920 6.24 33.27 -25.95
CA TRP A 920 5.21 32.49 -25.28
C TRP A 920 5.13 32.88 -23.80
N THR A 921 3.93 32.82 -23.24
CA THR A 921 3.61 33.10 -21.83
C THR A 921 2.81 31.98 -21.24
N THR A 922 2.78 31.89 -19.92
CA THR A 922 2.04 30.88 -19.15
C THR A 922 0.95 31.61 -18.33
N PRO A 923 -0.26 31.80 -18.87
CA PRO A 923 -1.32 32.55 -18.19
C PRO A 923 -2.00 31.77 -17.07
N GLY A 924 -1.66 30.47 -16.88
CA GLY A 924 -2.32 29.58 -15.98
C GLY A 924 -3.64 29.00 -16.51
N ALA A 925 -4.35 28.28 -15.64
CA ALA A 925 -5.62 27.66 -15.96
C ALA A 925 -6.71 28.68 -16.34
N PRO A 926 -7.66 28.33 -17.23
CA PRO A 926 -8.81 29.18 -17.52
C PRO A 926 -9.74 29.31 -16.30
N GLU A 927 -10.60 30.37 -16.33
CA GLU A 927 -11.54 30.63 -15.25
C GLU A 927 -12.46 29.43 -15.01
N GLY A 928 -12.58 29.04 -13.74
CA GLY A 928 -13.39 27.90 -13.27
C GLY A 928 -12.62 26.58 -13.16
N SER A 929 -11.44 26.46 -13.73
CA SER A 929 -10.55 25.31 -13.53
C SER A 929 -9.74 25.45 -12.23
N PRO A 930 -9.28 24.34 -11.62
CA PRO A 930 -8.41 24.37 -10.46
C PRO A 930 -7.15 25.21 -10.71
N ALA A 931 -6.58 25.77 -9.64
CA ALA A 931 -5.31 26.48 -9.72
C ALA A 931 -4.17 25.47 -9.88
N VAL A 932 -3.30 25.70 -10.87
CA VAL A 932 -2.15 24.84 -11.14
C VAL A 932 -1.02 25.05 -10.14
N GLU A 933 -0.43 23.98 -9.66
CA GLU A 933 0.87 23.99 -9.01
C GLU A 933 1.95 23.70 -10.06
N GLY A 934 2.56 24.74 -10.58
CA GLY A 934 3.51 24.67 -11.69
C GLY A 934 2.83 24.89 -13.04
N ASP A 935 3.60 25.28 -14.03
CA ASP A 935 3.11 25.61 -15.37
C ASP A 935 4.10 25.12 -16.41
N TRP A 936 3.87 25.43 -17.69
CA TRP A 936 4.88 25.18 -18.70
C TRP A 936 6.22 25.80 -18.33
N ALA A 937 7.25 24.98 -18.37
CA ALA A 937 8.61 25.37 -18.02
C ALA A 937 9.60 24.97 -19.11
N ARG A 938 10.74 25.64 -19.15
CA ARG A 938 11.87 25.15 -19.94
C ARG A 938 12.46 23.91 -19.31
N SER A 939 12.76 22.91 -20.11
CA SER A 939 13.44 21.70 -19.68
C SER A 939 14.51 21.27 -20.67
N GLN A 940 15.59 20.69 -20.18
CA GLN A 940 16.63 20.08 -20.99
C GLN A 940 16.38 18.60 -21.20
N GLU A 941 15.92 17.95 -20.17
CA GLU A 941 15.64 16.52 -20.14
C GLU A 941 14.68 16.26 -18.99
N LEU A 942 13.50 15.75 -19.31
CA LEU A 942 12.47 15.56 -18.29
C LEU A 942 12.58 14.23 -17.57
N PHE A 943 13.11 13.23 -18.24
CA PHE A 943 13.19 11.88 -17.69
C PHE A 943 14.56 11.32 -17.96
N LYS A 944 15.43 11.45 -16.96
CA LYS A 944 16.69 10.74 -16.96
C LYS A 944 16.41 9.25 -16.74
N SER A 945 17.09 8.42 -17.55
CA SER A 945 17.10 6.97 -17.35
C SER A 945 18.06 6.66 -16.20
N TYR A 946 17.58 6.76 -14.96
CA TYR A 946 18.42 6.53 -13.79
C TYR A 946 18.89 5.08 -13.73
N ALA A 947 20.21 4.93 -13.79
CA ALA A 947 20.90 3.66 -13.75
C ALA A 947 21.26 3.23 -12.32
N SER A 948 21.22 4.17 -11.38
CA SER A 948 21.60 3.96 -9.99
C SER A 948 20.96 4.97 -9.05
N VAL A 949 20.65 4.50 -7.84
CA VAL A 949 20.06 5.26 -6.74
C VAL A 949 20.93 5.06 -5.49
N THR A 950 21.00 6.05 -4.63
CA THR A 950 21.68 5.97 -3.33
C THR A 950 20.78 6.42 -2.21
N THR A 951 20.89 5.73 -1.07
CA THR A 951 20.40 6.18 0.23
C THR A 951 21.59 6.40 1.17
N ARG A 952 21.35 6.63 2.45
CA ARG A 952 22.41 6.69 3.47
C ARG A 952 23.23 5.39 3.57
N ASP A 953 22.57 4.24 3.40
CA ASP A 953 23.12 2.93 3.73
C ASP A 953 23.23 2.00 2.52
N THR A 954 22.70 2.42 1.35
CA THR A 954 22.66 1.57 0.16
C THR A 954 23.07 2.28 -1.12
N VAL A 955 23.56 1.49 -2.08
CA VAL A 955 23.73 1.88 -3.48
C VAL A 955 23.06 0.83 -4.35
N LEU A 956 22.02 1.22 -5.08
CA LEU A 956 21.35 0.38 -6.06
C LEU A 956 21.94 0.64 -7.46
N LEU A 957 22.29 -0.42 -8.18
CA LEU A 957 22.71 -0.41 -9.58
C LEU A 957 21.70 -1.23 -10.39
N GLY A 958 21.03 -0.65 -11.37
CA GLY A 958 20.06 -1.32 -12.26
C GLY A 958 20.71 -2.28 -13.29
N PHE A 959 21.96 -2.60 -13.10
CA PHE A 959 22.73 -3.55 -13.90
C PHE A 959 23.82 -4.20 -13.04
N GLY A 960 24.23 -5.41 -13.38
CA GLY A 960 25.34 -6.08 -12.69
C GLY A 960 26.72 -5.55 -13.14
N LEU A 961 27.69 -5.57 -12.24
CA LEU A 961 29.09 -5.21 -12.54
C LEU A 961 29.68 -6.06 -13.67
N GLU A 962 29.23 -7.30 -13.82
CA GLU A 962 29.63 -8.21 -14.91
C GLU A 962 29.34 -7.65 -16.31
N HIS A 963 28.38 -6.71 -16.41
CA HIS A 963 28.03 -6.03 -17.68
C HIS A 963 28.96 -4.88 -18.02
N VAL A 964 29.72 -4.35 -17.08
CA VAL A 964 30.70 -3.29 -17.35
C VAL A 964 31.93 -3.92 -18.01
N LEU A 965 32.17 -3.63 -19.29
CA LEU A 965 33.17 -4.35 -20.08
C LEU A 965 34.62 -4.08 -19.64
N ASP A 966 34.92 -2.84 -19.23
CA ASP A 966 36.27 -2.45 -18.80
C ASP A 966 36.50 -2.71 -17.31
N ALA A 967 37.56 -3.38 -16.95
CA ALA A 967 37.91 -3.72 -15.56
C ALA A 967 38.24 -2.48 -14.71
N GLY A 968 38.81 -1.44 -15.31
CA GLY A 968 39.13 -0.17 -14.64
C GLY A 968 37.83 0.61 -14.33
N ALA A 969 36.87 0.61 -15.28
CA ALA A 969 35.54 1.17 -15.07
C ALA A 969 34.78 0.45 -13.95
N ARG A 970 34.83 -0.90 -13.91
CA ARG A 970 34.26 -1.69 -12.80
C ARG A 970 34.85 -1.29 -11.45
N ALA A 971 36.17 -1.21 -11.38
CA ALA A 971 36.87 -0.82 -10.16
C ALA A 971 36.52 0.62 -9.73
N THR A 972 36.43 1.55 -10.70
CA THR A 972 36.05 2.95 -10.42
C THR A 972 34.63 3.04 -9.90
N LEU A 973 33.66 2.39 -10.55
CA LEU A 973 32.25 2.38 -10.13
C LEU A 973 32.09 1.82 -8.73
N LEU A 974 32.67 0.62 -8.48
CA LEU A 974 32.58 0.01 -7.16
C LEU A 974 33.29 0.82 -6.08
N GLY A 975 34.43 1.45 -6.42
CA GLY A 975 35.14 2.35 -5.51
C GLY A 975 34.33 3.59 -5.12
N LYS A 976 33.58 4.15 -6.06
CA LYS A 976 32.64 5.27 -5.80
C LYS A 976 31.45 4.80 -4.96
N ALA A 977 30.86 3.64 -5.26
CA ALA A 977 29.79 3.06 -4.46
C ALA A 977 30.22 2.82 -3.01
N LEU A 978 31.38 2.24 -2.80
CA LEU A 978 31.95 2.07 -1.46
C LEU A 978 32.25 3.39 -0.77
N GLY A 979 32.58 4.43 -1.52
CA GLY A 979 32.78 5.79 -1.00
C GLY A 979 31.47 6.41 -0.51
N ALA A 980 30.39 6.27 -1.29
CA ALA A 980 29.06 6.75 -0.96
C ALA A 980 28.51 6.18 0.37
N LEU A 981 28.90 4.96 0.73
CA LEU A 981 28.45 4.26 1.94
C LEU A 981 29.28 4.59 3.21
N ARG A 982 30.25 5.45 3.14
CA ARG A 982 31.15 5.77 4.28
C ARG A 982 30.73 6.98 5.10
N ASP A 983 29.95 7.83 4.50
CA ASP A 983 29.46 9.07 5.12
C ASP A 983 28.07 8.86 5.74
#